data_35d786ff63e2910bdad6f8e8de830e73
#
_entry.id   35d786ff63e2910bdad6f8e8de830e73
#
_cell.length_a   1.000
_cell.length_b   1.000
_cell.length_c   1.000
_cell.angle_alpha   90.00
_cell.angle_beta   90.00
_cell.angle_gamma   90.00
#
_symmetry.space_group_name_H-M   'P 1'
#
loop_
_entity.id
_entity.type
_entity.pdbx_description
1 polymer ?
#
loop_
_entity_poly.entity_id
_entity_poly.type
_entity_poly.pdbx_seq_one_letter_code
_entity_poly.pdbx_strand_id
1 'polypeptide(L)'
;MRIDRLARAAFALAAALAAGGAAGEQMPSRAWAGAEGPAPAFRAPGLAAPTVVALAQEKEAASGPGSRGLKVGTVRGVAKGSSAAAWVPVAGGWVARVRVASGGAAGLRARLALPAGAEGIEIVAQGTQGGPEGAAADDASAWTPWTPGESQEIELFSRTAPAGAPVVEAIVHFDVSPFAKGTAGTCSPDVACTSGDAARDAAIAERRNAVALVNFVEGTEARVCTGTLLNTEKFPTPFLVTANHCIATAAAAGSVTTLWFHERASCGATTVNPAARQVAGGATLVFTSHGADSTLLQLKGTPPAGAVFSGWSAEKLAEGEAVVSVSHPQGDVKKFALGTVMKDLQVRNYPQLLHGVAFSRGVTEGGSSGSGLFTLAGGSLQLRGVLSGSTLRTGSALSCANADEEEAIYGRFEVFHPQVAGYIAAVTPNRADDFGNRITEAQRIFPVAQAVPTEVAYEGRIDYPGDVDVFRVDVPQAGGTLTLRTAGGTDTIGTLLDASGKTIRSVNDAQSDGPDFGLTRTLAAGTYFVAVAHHDPQGTGAYSMRASLSTVTDNYTDLWWNPAEPGWGLNINHQGQTLFVTLFTYDRDGRPLWLVASAVTRQPTGYWQGQLLRMTGPAFNATPWGATTATAVGTVRITFTSATKATLSYSVDGVSVAKPIERQVFSVPPTCRWSAFDRSLTTNFQDLWWNPAEPGWGMNIAHQGNILFATLFTYDLEGRGRWLVMSRGERIADGLYIGELLATSGPPFNASPWTPATTTQAGTLTVQFTRGNAATVTYTLDGFLVVKPVVRQVFGIPATECVAPADD
;
A
#
# COMPACT_ATOMS: atom_id res chain seq x y z
N MET A 1 43.53 13.55 42.54
CA MET A 1 42.83 14.85 42.64
C MET A 1 42.70 15.57 41.29
N ARG A 2 42.97 14.97 40.16
CA ARG A 2 42.85 15.53 38.81
C ARG A 2 41.85 14.76 37.91
N ILE A 3 41.34 13.63 38.33
CA ILE A 3 40.38 12.78 37.56
C ILE A 3 38.94 13.16 37.90
N ASP A 4 38.68 13.66 39.12
CA ASP A 4 37.31 14.06 39.54
C ASP A 4 36.77 15.35 38.89
N ARG A 5 37.64 16.21 38.36
CA ARG A 5 37.18 17.47 37.71
C ARG A 5 36.75 17.27 36.24
N LEU A 6 37.32 16.27 35.57
CA LEU A 6 36.90 15.91 34.19
C LEU A 6 35.59 15.13 34.18
N ALA A 7 35.36 14.27 35.16
CA ALA A 7 34.13 13.52 35.29
C ALA A 7 32.93 14.44 35.63
N ARG A 8 33.15 15.49 36.46
CA ARG A 8 32.10 16.46 36.77
C ARG A 8 31.80 17.43 35.63
N ALA A 9 32.79 17.76 34.79
CA ALA A 9 32.55 18.58 33.60
C ALA A 9 31.83 17.80 32.51
N ALA A 10 32.12 16.50 32.35
CA ALA A 10 31.40 15.63 31.40
C ALA A 10 29.94 15.39 31.83
N PHE A 11 29.67 15.23 33.13
CA PHE A 11 28.33 15.07 33.66
C PHE A 11 27.51 16.36 33.60
N ALA A 12 28.11 17.52 33.77
CA ALA A 12 27.43 18.81 33.61
C ALA A 12 27.15 19.15 32.16
N LEU A 13 28.02 18.71 31.22
CA LEU A 13 27.77 18.88 29.77
C LEU A 13 26.71 17.91 29.26
N ALA A 14 26.66 16.68 29.76
CA ALA A 14 25.63 15.71 29.46
C ALA A 14 24.27 16.10 30.07
N ALA A 15 24.26 16.69 31.27
CA ALA A 15 23.04 17.21 31.88
C ALA A 15 22.53 18.52 31.21
N ALA A 16 23.41 19.36 30.68
CA ALA A 16 23.05 20.53 29.91
C ALA A 16 22.50 20.17 28.50
N LEU A 17 23.03 19.09 27.90
CA LEU A 17 22.50 18.54 26.64
C LEU A 17 21.17 17.80 26.85
N ALA A 18 20.95 17.15 28.00
CA ALA A 18 19.70 16.51 28.36
C ALA A 18 18.62 17.53 28.82
N ALA A 19 18.98 18.64 29.42
CA ALA A 19 18.06 19.71 29.80
C ALA A 19 17.73 20.67 28.64
N GLY A 20 18.60 20.79 27.65
CA GLY A 20 18.31 21.50 26.39
C GLY A 20 17.39 20.73 25.42
N GLY A 21 17.21 19.42 25.62
CA GLY A 21 16.36 18.55 24.80
C GLY A 21 14.89 18.53 25.20
N ALA A 22 14.49 19.16 26.31
CA ALA A 22 13.09 19.17 26.77
C ALA A 22 12.28 20.38 26.32
N ALA A 23 12.89 21.37 25.68
CA ALA A 23 12.21 22.41 24.92
C ALA A 23 12.65 22.30 23.46
N GLY A 24 12.49 21.11 22.87
CA GLY A 24 12.66 20.94 21.44
C GLY A 24 11.66 21.85 20.76
N GLU A 25 12.16 22.86 20.05
CA GLU A 25 11.38 23.62 19.09
C GLU A 25 10.73 22.59 18.16
N GLN A 26 9.44 22.26 18.42
CA GLN A 26 8.69 21.40 17.53
C GLN A 26 8.62 22.10 16.19
N MET A 27 9.03 21.41 15.16
CA MET A 27 8.89 21.88 13.79
C MET A 27 7.41 22.20 13.54
N PRO A 28 7.08 23.31 12.86
CA PRO A 28 5.67 23.66 12.58
C PRO A 28 4.87 22.51 11.96
N SER A 29 5.44 21.76 11.03
CA SER A 29 4.85 20.56 10.43
C SER A 29 4.59 19.43 11.43
N ARG A 30 5.38 19.29 12.49
CA ARG A 30 5.22 18.24 13.53
C ARG A 30 4.37 18.68 14.70
N ALA A 31 4.47 19.94 15.13
CA ALA A 31 3.60 20.46 16.17
C ALA A 31 2.14 20.34 15.79
N TRP A 32 1.89 20.25 14.50
CA TRP A 32 0.58 20.32 13.92
C TRP A 32 -0.09 18.97 13.66
N ALA A 33 0.68 17.95 13.34
CA ALA A 33 0.16 16.59 13.09
C ALA A 33 -0.48 15.91 14.32
N GLY A 34 -0.43 16.51 15.50
CA GLY A 34 -0.97 15.93 16.74
C GLY A 34 -1.61 16.89 17.73
N ALA A 35 -1.86 18.16 17.40
CA ALA A 35 -2.42 19.12 18.35
C ALA A 35 -3.91 19.39 18.09
N GLU A 36 -4.75 18.95 18.99
CA GLU A 36 -6.09 19.51 19.17
C GLU A 36 -5.94 20.91 19.79
N GLY A 37 -5.81 21.96 18.97
CA GLY A 37 -5.68 23.35 19.43
C GLY A 37 -5.43 24.35 18.30
N PRO A 38 -5.50 25.66 18.54
CA PRO A 38 -5.19 26.66 17.52
C PRO A 38 -3.74 26.46 17.04
N ALA A 39 -3.55 26.41 15.71
CA ALA A 39 -2.28 26.18 15.06
C ALA A 39 -1.18 27.12 15.63
N PRO A 40 -0.01 26.60 15.98
CA PRO A 40 1.12 27.43 16.36
C PRO A 40 1.50 28.35 15.20
N ALA A 41 2.06 29.51 15.52
CA ALA A 41 2.51 30.46 14.52
C ALA A 41 3.42 29.75 13.50
N PHE A 42 3.13 29.90 12.21
CA PHE A 42 3.82 29.24 11.10
C PHE A 42 5.23 29.84 10.89
N ARG A 43 6.02 29.91 11.94
CA ARG A 43 7.41 30.35 11.92
C ARG A 43 8.16 29.79 13.13
N ALA A 44 9.05 28.83 12.89
CA ALA A 44 10.06 28.55 13.90
C ALA A 44 11.01 29.75 14.00
N PRO A 45 11.38 30.19 15.20
CA PRO A 45 12.34 31.27 15.39
C PRO A 45 13.66 30.95 14.69
N GLY A 46 14.18 31.88 13.88
CA GLY A 46 15.49 31.75 13.25
C GLY A 46 15.50 31.12 11.85
N LEU A 47 14.38 30.70 11.27
CA LEU A 47 14.35 30.22 9.90
C LEU A 47 14.32 31.37 8.88
N ALA A 48 15.00 31.17 7.73
CA ALA A 48 15.02 32.11 6.64
C ALA A 48 13.61 32.37 6.09
N ALA A 49 13.38 33.53 5.50
CA ALA A 49 12.15 33.85 4.80
C ALA A 49 11.90 32.82 3.68
N PRO A 50 10.62 32.46 3.37
CA PRO A 50 10.31 31.52 2.33
C PRO A 50 10.76 32.04 0.96
N THR A 51 11.22 31.15 0.08
CA THR A 51 11.48 31.47 -1.32
C THR A 51 10.16 31.83 -2.01
N VAL A 52 10.11 33.01 -2.62
CA VAL A 52 8.93 33.45 -3.38
C VAL A 52 9.02 32.95 -4.80
N VAL A 53 8.01 32.23 -5.23
CA VAL A 53 7.93 31.65 -6.58
C VAL A 53 7.19 32.61 -7.51
N ALA A 54 7.82 32.97 -8.63
CA ALA A 54 7.21 33.78 -9.67
C ALA A 54 6.45 32.90 -10.68
N LEU A 55 5.27 33.37 -11.11
CA LEU A 55 4.47 32.70 -12.12
C LEU A 55 5.00 32.97 -13.53
N ALA A 56 4.87 31.98 -14.41
CA ALA A 56 5.10 32.19 -15.84
C ALA A 56 4.00 33.11 -16.44
N GLN A 57 4.35 33.87 -17.48
CA GLN A 57 3.33 34.58 -18.23
C GLN A 57 2.32 33.62 -18.83
N GLU A 58 1.04 33.90 -18.66
CA GLU A 58 -0.03 33.05 -19.12
C GLU A 58 -0.02 32.91 -20.64
N LYS A 59 0.06 31.68 -21.14
CA LYS A 59 -0.49 31.29 -22.43
C LYS A 59 -1.82 30.61 -22.16
N GLU A 60 -2.87 31.17 -22.71
CA GLU A 60 -4.22 30.57 -22.65
C GLU A 60 -4.13 29.17 -23.23
N ALA A 61 -4.27 28.14 -22.36
CA ALA A 61 -4.25 26.77 -22.78
C ALA A 61 -5.67 26.37 -23.18
N ALA A 62 -5.83 25.86 -24.40
CA ALA A 62 -7.11 25.33 -24.86
C ALA A 62 -7.54 24.16 -24.01
N SER A 63 -8.79 24.19 -23.53
CA SER A 63 -9.44 23.12 -22.80
C SER A 63 -9.47 21.87 -23.68
N GLY A 64 -8.88 20.75 -23.20
CA GLY A 64 -8.96 19.47 -23.91
C GLY A 64 -10.38 18.91 -23.87
N PRO A 65 -10.83 18.19 -24.91
CA PRO A 65 -12.14 17.55 -24.90
C PRO A 65 -12.10 16.31 -24.00
N GLY A 66 -12.93 16.24 -22.97
CA GLY A 66 -13.16 14.96 -22.30
C GLY A 66 -13.69 14.95 -20.86
N SER A 67 -13.32 15.87 -20.02
CA SER A 67 -13.79 15.81 -18.63
C SER A 67 -15.10 16.53 -18.40
N ARG A 68 -16.04 15.86 -17.71
CA ARG A 68 -17.36 16.42 -17.36
C ARG A 68 -17.48 16.86 -15.91
N GLY A 69 -16.42 16.70 -15.09
CA GLY A 69 -16.39 17.22 -13.73
C GLY A 69 -16.52 18.75 -13.70
N LEU A 70 -17.05 19.28 -12.60
CA LEU A 70 -17.25 20.73 -12.44
C LEU A 70 -15.92 21.46 -12.29
N LYS A 71 -15.58 22.37 -13.21
CA LYS A 71 -14.37 23.19 -13.17
C LYS A 71 -14.43 24.19 -12.02
N VAL A 72 -13.35 24.29 -11.24
CA VAL A 72 -13.22 25.20 -10.09
C VAL A 72 -11.94 26.05 -10.12
N GLY A 73 -11.02 25.78 -11.04
CA GLY A 73 -9.77 26.53 -11.14
C GLY A 73 -8.95 26.14 -12.36
N THR A 74 -7.80 26.79 -12.51
CA THR A 74 -6.89 26.65 -13.65
C THR A 74 -5.46 26.46 -13.15
N VAL A 75 -4.70 25.57 -13.80
CA VAL A 75 -3.28 25.35 -13.52
C VAL A 75 -2.46 26.45 -14.17
N ARG A 76 -1.58 27.07 -13.39
CA ARG A 76 -0.62 28.10 -13.84
C ARG A 76 0.80 27.57 -13.72
N GLY A 77 1.59 27.78 -14.75
CA GLY A 77 3.00 27.42 -14.76
C GLY A 77 3.83 28.31 -13.85
N VAL A 78 4.99 27.83 -13.46
CA VAL A 78 5.98 28.56 -12.67
C VAL A 78 7.13 29.03 -13.57
N ALA A 79 7.63 30.24 -13.35
CA ALA A 79 8.74 30.79 -14.12
C ALA A 79 10.04 29.99 -13.86
N LYS A 80 10.77 29.64 -14.92
CA LYS A 80 12.02 28.89 -14.81
C LYS A 80 13.02 29.63 -13.91
N GLY A 81 13.62 28.92 -12.97
CA GLY A 81 14.66 29.42 -12.07
C GLY A 81 14.16 30.09 -10.80
N SER A 82 12.84 30.25 -10.59
CA SER A 82 12.27 30.87 -9.37
C SER A 82 11.66 29.83 -8.40
N SER A 83 11.78 28.53 -8.67
CA SER A 83 10.91 27.49 -8.11
C SER A 83 11.57 26.59 -7.06
N ALA A 84 12.89 26.67 -6.89
CA ALA A 84 13.61 25.79 -5.97
C ALA A 84 13.80 26.45 -4.59
N ALA A 85 13.51 25.70 -3.52
CA ALA A 85 13.78 26.11 -2.15
C ALA A 85 14.98 25.35 -1.57
N ALA A 86 15.78 26.03 -0.74
CA ALA A 86 16.89 25.38 -0.05
C ALA A 86 16.43 24.66 1.21
N TRP A 87 17.00 23.49 1.46
CA TRP A 87 16.86 22.81 2.73
C TRP A 87 17.76 23.44 3.79
N VAL A 88 17.19 23.70 4.94
CA VAL A 88 17.88 24.26 6.10
C VAL A 88 17.86 23.21 7.21
N PRO A 89 19.01 22.83 7.79
CA PRO A 89 19.04 21.90 8.91
C PRO A 89 18.40 22.50 10.16
N VAL A 90 17.62 21.70 10.86
CA VAL A 90 16.93 22.05 12.10
C VAL A 90 17.03 20.89 13.09
N ALA A 91 16.63 21.09 14.33
CA ALA A 91 16.59 20.02 15.31
C ALA A 91 15.69 18.87 14.83
N GLY A 92 16.26 17.69 14.59
CA GLY A 92 15.56 16.46 14.19
C GLY A 92 15.28 16.32 12.69
N GLY A 93 15.86 17.17 11.82
CA GLY A 93 15.68 17.04 10.38
C GLY A 93 16.04 18.27 9.57
N TRP A 94 15.35 18.42 8.44
CA TRP A 94 15.57 19.45 7.45
C TRP A 94 14.25 20.11 7.06
N VAL A 95 14.25 21.45 6.86
CA VAL A 95 13.08 22.21 6.45
C VAL A 95 13.38 22.97 5.18
N ALA A 96 12.43 22.96 4.24
CA ALA A 96 12.41 23.89 3.12
C ALA A 96 11.10 24.69 3.13
N ARG A 97 11.17 25.97 2.77
CA ARG A 97 10.00 26.86 2.73
C ARG A 97 9.86 27.54 1.38
N VAL A 98 8.63 27.52 0.88
CA VAL A 98 8.24 28.14 -0.38
C VAL A 98 6.97 28.95 -0.16
N ARG A 99 6.89 30.11 -0.80
CA ARG A 99 5.66 30.89 -0.88
C ARG A 99 5.23 31.02 -2.34
N VAL A 100 4.00 30.64 -2.62
CA VAL A 100 3.36 30.83 -3.92
C VAL A 100 2.24 31.86 -3.79
N ALA A 101 2.02 32.65 -4.84
CA ALA A 101 0.95 33.64 -4.84
C ALA A 101 0.33 33.75 -6.23
N SER A 102 -0.99 33.99 -6.27
CA SER A 102 -1.73 34.24 -7.49
C SER A 102 -2.87 35.21 -7.18
N GLY A 103 -2.74 36.45 -7.63
CA GLY A 103 -3.72 37.52 -7.38
C GLY A 103 -5.12 37.15 -7.88
N GLY A 104 -6.14 37.43 -7.09
CA GLY A 104 -7.54 37.14 -7.37
C GLY A 104 -7.95 35.69 -7.10
N ALA A 105 -7.03 34.83 -6.61
CA ALA A 105 -7.38 33.45 -6.30
C ALA A 105 -8.26 33.34 -5.04
N ALA A 106 -9.32 32.56 -5.10
CA ALA A 106 -10.09 32.14 -3.93
C ALA A 106 -9.32 31.17 -3.04
N GLY A 107 -8.34 30.47 -3.59
CA GLY A 107 -7.43 29.59 -2.91
C GLY A 107 -6.37 29.01 -3.85
N LEU A 108 -5.39 28.32 -3.27
CA LEU A 108 -4.25 27.77 -4.02
C LEU A 108 -3.95 26.32 -3.63
N ARG A 109 -3.33 25.62 -4.58
CA ARG A 109 -2.58 24.37 -4.39
C ARG A 109 -1.31 24.44 -5.24
N ALA A 110 -0.25 23.82 -4.80
CA ALA A 110 0.99 23.72 -5.56
C ALA A 110 1.33 22.26 -5.88
N ARG A 111 1.89 22.02 -7.07
CA ARG A 111 2.54 20.76 -7.41
C ARG A 111 4.03 20.90 -7.14
N LEU A 112 4.55 19.98 -6.37
CA LEU A 112 5.95 19.93 -5.95
C LEU A 112 6.64 18.74 -6.63
N ALA A 113 7.79 18.97 -7.25
CA ALA A 113 8.75 17.92 -7.52
C ALA A 113 9.68 17.80 -6.30
N LEU A 114 9.83 16.60 -5.81
CA LEU A 114 10.63 16.28 -4.64
C LEU A 114 11.89 15.52 -5.05
N PRO A 115 13.02 15.72 -4.33
CA PRO A 115 14.25 15.02 -4.65
C PRO A 115 14.12 13.51 -4.44
N ALA A 116 14.95 12.73 -5.12
CA ALA A 116 15.02 11.28 -4.90
C ALA A 116 15.36 10.98 -3.43
N GLY A 117 14.73 9.97 -2.85
CA GLY A 117 14.82 9.65 -1.42
C GLY A 117 13.95 10.55 -0.54
N ALA A 118 12.97 11.22 -1.12
CA ALA A 118 12.02 12.12 -0.45
C ALA A 118 10.86 11.40 0.26
N GLU A 119 11.01 10.10 0.54
CA GLU A 119 9.97 9.32 1.22
C GLU A 119 9.73 9.86 2.63
N GLY A 120 8.44 10.00 2.97
CA GLY A 120 8.03 10.50 4.29
C GLY A 120 8.26 12.01 4.49
N ILE A 121 8.39 12.80 3.41
CA ILE A 121 8.36 14.26 3.54
C ILE A 121 6.97 14.70 4.01
N GLU A 122 6.94 15.39 5.15
CA GLU A 122 5.75 16.03 5.66
C GLU A 122 5.59 17.39 4.98
N ILE A 123 4.40 17.68 4.46
CA ILE A 123 4.03 18.93 3.79
C ILE A 123 3.00 19.64 4.63
N VAL A 124 3.25 20.89 4.97
CA VAL A 124 2.28 21.78 5.60
C VAL A 124 2.09 23.01 4.71
N ALA A 125 0.84 23.33 4.40
CA ALA A 125 0.49 24.49 3.62
C ALA A 125 -0.46 25.41 4.37
N GLN A 126 -0.23 26.70 4.33
CA GLN A 126 -1.07 27.71 4.96
C GLN A 126 -1.40 28.82 3.96
N GLY A 127 -2.69 29.12 3.84
CA GLY A 127 -3.19 30.25 3.04
C GLY A 127 -3.15 31.59 3.80
N THR A 128 -3.63 32.63 3.14
CA THR A 128 -3.81 33.96 3.78
C THR A 128 -4.99 33.95 4.74
N GLN A 129 -5.85 32.97 4.65
CA GLN A 129 -7.03 32.77 5.50
C GLN A 129 -7.07 31.29 5.93
N GLY A 130 -7.68 30.99 7.05
CA GLY A 130 -7.76 29.63 7.62
C GLY A 130 -6.51 29.19 8.34
N GLY A 131 -6.55 27.97 8.85
CA GLY A 131 -5.43 27.31 9.48
C GLY A 131 -4.52 26.58 8.48
N PRO A 132 -3.37 26.07 8.94
CA PRO A 132 -2.52 25.24 8.14
C PRO A 132 -3.18 23.87 7.87
N GLU A 133 -2.88 23.29 6.71
CA GLU A 133 -3.36 21.98 6.23
C GLU A 133 -2.16 21.08 5.93
N GLY A 134 -2.23 19.80 6.27
CA GLY A 134 -1.12 18.86 6.14
C GLY A 134 -1.33 17.78 5.06
N ALA A 135 -0.23 17.30 4.53
CA ALA A 135 -0.14 16.10 3.70
C ALA A 135 1.21 15.40 3.89
N ALA A 136 1.29 14.12 3.58
CA ALA A 136 2.55 13.43 3.43
C ALA A 136 2.85 13.20 1.94
N ALA A 137 4.12 13.16 1.58
CA ALA A 137 4.57 12.83 0.24
C ALA A 137 5.40 11.55 0.27
N ASP A 138 4.95 10.56 -0.48
CA ASP A 138 5.64 9.28 -0.65
C ASP A 138 6.17 9.09 -2.08
N ASP A 139 5.95 10.06 -2.95
CA ASP A 139 6.36 10.04 -4.36
C ASP A 139 7.29 11.20 -4.71
N ALA A 140 7.98 11.08 -5.83
CA ALA A 140 8.80 12.15 -6.40
C ALA A 140 8.00 13.41 -6.80
N SER A 141 6.68 13.37 -6.76
CA SER A 141 5.79 14.50 -7.02
C SER A 141 4.62 14.48 -6.05
N ALA A 142 4.33 15.62 -5.44
CA ALA A 142 3.24 15.77 -4.48
C ALA A 142 2.42 17.03 -4.76
N TRP A 143 1.15 17.00 -4.36
CA TRP A 143 0.29 18.17 -4.35
C TRP A 143 0.05 18.65 -2.91
N THR A 144 0.18 19.96 -2.70
CA THR A 144 -0.18 20.55 -1.41
C THR A 144 -1.70 20.43 -1.18
N PRO A 145 -2.15 20.45 0.08
CA PRO A 145 -3.57 20.70 0.40
C PRO A 145 -4.04 22.02 -0.23
N TRP A 146 -5.35 22.12 -0.46
CA TRP A 146 -5.95 23.39 -0.80
C TRP A 146 -5.96 24.31 0.41
N THR A 147 -5.63 25.57 0.20
CA THR A 147 -5.74 26.62 1.24
C THR A 147 -6.41 27.85 0.68
N PRO A 148 -7.25 28.58 1.47
CA PRO A 148 -7.94 29.77 1.01
C PRO A 148 -7.01 30.97 0.88
N GLY A 149 -7.31 31.83 -0.09
CA GLY A 149 -6.66 33.11 -0.33
C GLY A 149 -5.65 33.11 -1.48
N GLU A 150 -5.10 34.28 -1.75
CA GLU A 150 -4.25 34.57 -2.90
C GLU A 150 -2.80 34.14 -2.75
N SER A 151 -2.36 33.69 -1.56
CA SER A 151 -1.03 33.14 -1.35
C SER A 151 -1.08 31.93 -0.45
N GLN A 152 -0.13 31.02 -0.68
CA GLN A 152 0.08 29.83 0.11
C GLN A 152 1.57 29.78 0.54
N GLU A 153 1.82 29.67 1.83
CA GLU A 153 3.10 29.29 2.37
C GLU A 153 3.15 27.78 2.53
N ILE A 154 4.25 27.17 2.09
CA ILE A 154 4.45 25.72 2.08
C ILE A 154 5.73 25.44 2.85
N GLU A 155 5.63 24.60 3.86
CA GLU A 155 6.75 24.06 4.59
C GLU A 155 6.87 22.56 4.33
N LEU A 156 8.09 22.13 4.01
CA LEU A 156 8.41 20.72 3.84
C LEU A 156 9.38 20.34 4.95
N PHE A 157 9.13 19.19 5.57
CA PHE A 157 10.03 18.63 6.57
C PHE A 157 10.49 17.24 6.17
N SER A 158 11.79 16.99 6.27
CA SER A 158 12.40 15.67 6.07
C SER A 158 13.24 15.29 7.29
N ARG A 159 13.18 14.04 7.70
CA ARG A 159 14.02 13.50 8.80
C ARG A 159 15.46 13.25 8.37
N THR A 160 15.65 12.97 7.08
CA THR A 160 16.95 12.70 6.47
C THR A 160 17.36 13.85 5.57
N ALA A 161 18.66 14.04 5.33
CA ALA A 161 19.17 15.06 4.43
C ALA A 161 18.72 14.75 3.00
N PRO A 162 17.86 15.57 2.35
CA PRO A 162 17.42 15.31 1.00
C PRO A 162 18.53 15.56 -0.02
N ALA A 163 18.60 14.73 -1.06
CA ALA A 163 19.65 14.79 -2.10
C ALA A 163 19.54 16.00 -3.05
N GLY A 164 18.45 16.77 -3.00
CA GLY A 164 18.23 17.91 -3.87
C GLY A 164 17.19 18.87 -3.33
N ALA A 165 16.99 19.98 -3.99
CA ALA A 165 16.01 21.00 -3.60
C ALA A 165 14.59 20.60 -4.05
N PRO A 166 13.54 20.85 -3.25
CA PRO A 166 12.17 20.74 -3.73
C PRO A 166 11.88 21.88 -4.72
N VAL A 167 11.10 21.56 -5.75
CA VAL A 167 10.79 22.50 -6.83
C VAL A 167 9.27 22.63 -6.98
N VAL A 168 8.75 23.85 -7.00
CA VAL A 168 7.35 24.10 -7.39
C VAL A 168 7.27 24.06 -8.92
N GLU A 169 6.51 23.11 -9.45
CA GLU A 169 6.33 22.91 -10.89
C GLU A 169 5.15 23.69 -11.46
N ALA A 170 4.07 23.76 -10.67
CA ALA A 170 2.84 24.44 -11.06
C ALA A 170 2.03 24.83 -9.84
N ILE A 171 1.12 25.76 -10.00
CA ILE A 171 0.10 26.08 -9.02
C ILE A 171 -1.29 25.96 -9.65
N VAL A 172 -2.29 25.62 -8.84
CA VAL A 172 -3.70 25.79 -9.21
C VAL A 172 -4.19 27.11 -8.64
N HIS A 173 -4.64 27.97 -9.52
CA HIS A 173 -5.44 29.15 -9.19
C HIS A 173 -6.91 28.74 -9.15
N PHE A 174 -7.50 28.74 -7.97
CA PHE A 174 -8.93 28.48 -7.83
C PHE A 174 -9.70 29.78 -8.02
N ASP A 175 -10.57 29.83 -9.02
CA ASP A 175 -11.45 30.96 -9.26
C ASP A 175 -12.53 31.08 -8.18
N VAL A 176 -12.86 29.92 -7.59
CA VAL A 176 -13.82 29.76 -6.51
C VAL A 176 -13.33 28.70 -5.55
N SER A 177 -13.77 28.72 -4.29
CA SER A 177 -13.49 27.62 -3.37
C SER A 177 -14.04 26.31 -3.96
N PRO A 178 -13.24 25.24 -4.06
CA PRO A 178 -13.72 23.92 -4.49
C PRO A 178 -14.79 23.34 -3.55
N PHE A 179 -14.89 23.93 -2.36
CA PHE A 179 -15.79 23.52 -1.27
C PHE A 179 -16.98 24.48 -1.09
N ALA A 180 -17.21 25.39 -2.01
CA ALA A 180 -18.31 26.36 -1.96
C ALA A 180 -18.50 27.07 -3.31
N LYS A 181 -18.40 26.32 -4.45
CA LYS A 181 -18.49 26.95 -5.77
C LYS A 181 -19.87 27.48 -6.07
N GLY A 182 -20.91 26.75 -5.76
CA GLY A 182 -22.30 27.10 -6.07
C GLY A 182 -23.24 26.72 -4.95
N THR A 183 -24.47 27.13 -5.15
CA THR A 183 -25.59 26.65 -4.33
C THR A 183 -26.35 25.65 -5.18
N ALA A 184 -26.51 24.43 -4.68
CA ALA A 184 -27.35 23.43 -5.32
C ALA A 184 -28.79 23.96 -5.43
N GLY A 185 -29.51 23.47 -6.41
CA GLY A 185 -30.91 23.80 -6.59
C GLY A 185 -31.71 23.54 -5.30
N THR A 186 -32.66 24.40 -5.01
CA THR A 186 -33.48 24.35 -3.78
C THR A 186 -34.32 23.07 -3.65
N CYS A 187 -34.52 22.32 -4.73
CA CYS A 187 -35.18 21.03 -4.73
C CYS A 187 -34.29 19.89 -4.20
N SER A 188 -32.94 20.11 -4.08
CA SER A 188 -32.00 19.12 -3.57
C SER A 188 -31.88 19.23 -2.06
N PRO A 189 -32.47 18.32 -1.27
CA PRO A 189 -32.46 18.37 0.18
C PRO A 189 -31.07 18.06 0.76
N ASP A 190 -30.72 18.75 1.85
CA ASP A 190 -29.53 18.43 2.63
C ASP A 190 -29.61 17.01 3.21
N VAL A 191 -28.49 16.29 3.27
CA VAL A 191 -28.44 14.93 3.89
C VAL A 191 -28.84 14.94 5.38
N ALA A 192 -28.89 16.11 6.01
CA ALA A 192 -29.38 16.29 7.38
C ALA A 192 -30.89 16.44 7.47
N CYS A 193 -31.62 16.48 6.32
CA CYS A 193 -33.07 16.59 6.28
C CYS A 193 -33.73 15.22 6.15
N THR A 194 -35.01 15.14 6.60
CA THR A 194 -35.77 13.88 6.48
C THR A 194 -36.14 13.55 5.02
N SER A 195 -36.05 12.29 4.70
CA SER A 195 -36.58 11.72 3.44
C SER A 195 -38.09 11.47 3.50
N GLY A 196 -38.68 11.49 4.70
CA GLY A 196 -40.06 11.12 4.95
C GLY A 196 -40.26 9.64 5.34
N ASP A 197 -39.17 8.88 5.48
CA ASP A 197 -39.15 7.49 5.92
C ASP A 197 -38.02 7.29 6.92
N ALA A 198 -38.34 6.86 8.13
CA ALA A 198 -37.37 6.80 9.23
C ALA A 198 -36.23 5.78 8.99
N ALA A 199 -36.51 4.64 8.36
CA ALA A 199 -35.48 3.65 8.09
C ALA A 199 -34.50 4.18 7.03
N ARG A 200 -35.00 4.82 6.00
CA ARG A 200 -34.18 5.46 4.97
C ARG A 200 -33.40 6.64 5.52
N ASP A 201 -33.98 7.43 6.44
CA ASP A 201 -33.29 8.55 7.08
C ASP A 201 -32.08 8.05 7.90
N ALA A 202 -32.25 6.97 8.66
CA ALA A 202 -31.17 6.33 9.38
C ALA A 202 -30.06 5.83 8.45
N ALA A 203 -30.44 5.16 7.35
CA ALA A 203 -29.53 4.65 6.35
C ALA A 203 -28.78 5.77 5.58
N ILE A 204 -29.41 6.90 5.29
CA ILE A 204 -28.78 8.09 4.72
C ILE A 204 -27.81 8.72 5.74
N ALA A 205 -28.19 8.82 7.00
CA ALA A 205 -27.39 9.40 8.06
C ALA A 205 -26.07 8.61 8.27
N GLU A 206 -26.12 7.29 8.12
CA GLU A 206 -24.95 6.43 8.10
C GLU A 206 -24.15 6.64 6.81
N ARG A 207 -24.78 6.45 5.64
CA ARG A 207 -24.10 6.39 4.35
C ARG A 207 -23.47 7.71 3.91
N ARG A 208 -24.00 8.85 4.33
CA ARG A 208 -23.40 10.15 4.02
C ARG A 208 -21.93 10.25 4.43
N ASN A 209 -21.53 9.50 5.47
CA ASN A 209 -20.14 9.48 5.94
C ASN A 209 -19.19 8.66 5.05
N ALA A 210 -19.72 7.86 4.12
CA ALA A 210 -18.93 7.19 3.09
C ALA A 210 -18.67 8.05 1.85
N VAL A 211 -19.38 9.17 1.72
CA VAL A 211 -19.35 10.02 0.53
C VAL A 211 -18.50 11.26 0.77
N ALA A 212 -17.56 11.52 -0.15
CA ALA A 212 -16.68 12.67 -0.11
C ALA A 212 -16.78 13.49 -1.40
N LEU A 213 -16.60 14.81 -1.28
CA LEU A 213 -16.28 15.64 -2.43
C LEU A 213 -14.85 15.37 -2.85
N VAL A 214 -14.61 15.16 -4.13
CA VAL A 214 -13.29 14.84 -4.71
C VAL A 214 -12.83 16.00 -5.58
N ASN A 215 -11.77 16.68 -5.18
CA ASN A 215 -11.08 17.69 -5.96
C ASN A 215 -9.82 17.08 -6.59
N PHE A 216 -9.61 17.32 -7.89
CA PHE A 216 -8.48 16.80 -8.64
C PHE A 216 -8.07 17.75 -9.75
N VAL A 217 -6.91 17.50 -10.34
CA VAL A 217 -6.38 18.26 -11.49
C VAL A 217 -6.35 17.35 -12.70
N GLU A 218 -6.98 17.77 -13.78
CA GLU A 218 -6.92 17.13 -15.07
C GLU A 218 -6.46 18.11 -16.15
N GLY A 219 -5.33 17.79 -16.79
CA GLY A 219 -4.72 18.70 -17.75
C GLY A 219 -4.37 20.05 -17.09
N THR A 220 -5.02 21.10 -17.55
CA THR A 220 -4.83 22.47 -17.06
C THR A 220 -5.96 22.97 -16.15
N GLU A 221 -6.85 22.10 -15.71
CA GLU A 221 -8.03 22.48 -14.95
C GLU A 221 -8.13 21.74 -13.63
N ALA A 222 -8.52 22.46 -12.57
CA ALA A 222 -8.96 21.86 -11.33
C ALA A 222 -10.46 21.64 -11.39
N ARG A 223 -10.89 20.45 -11.00
CA ARG A 223 -12.28 19.99 -11.08
C ARG A 223 -12.74 19.34 -9.78
N VAL A 224 -14.05 19.26 -9.62
CA VAL A 224 -14.68 18.52 -8.52
C VAL A 224 -15.69 17.51 -9.05
N CYS A 225 -15.72 16.40 -8.36
CA CYS A 225 -16.66 15.30 -8.49
C CYS A 225 -17.04 14.79 -7.09
N THR A 226 -17.80 13.72 -7.04
CA THR A 226 -18.15 12.99 -5.81
C THR A 226 -17.53 11.61 -5.85
N GLY A 227 -17.19 11.03 -4.70
CA GLY A 227 -16.72 9.65 -4.59
C GLY A 227 -17.29 8.97 -3.37
N THR A 228 -17.31 7.64 -3.39
CA THR A 228 -17.83 6.80 -2.31
C THR A 228 -16.76 5.83 -1.85
N LEU A 229 -16.45 5.82 -0.56
CA LEU A 229 -15.52 4.88 0.07
C LEU A 229 -16.18 3.50 0.13
N LEU A 230 -15.45 2.44 -0.27
CA LEU A 230 -15.98 1.08 -0.36
C LEU A 230 -15.45 0.20 0.78
N ASN A 231 -16.33 -0.54 1.39
CA ASN A 231 -15.97 -1.62 2.28
C ASN A 231 -15.45 -2.83 1.49
N THR A 232 -14.34 -3.42 1.92
CA THR A 232 -13.70 -4.56 1.25
C THR A 232 -13.03 -5.47 2.27
N GLU A 233 -12.70 -6.70 1.90
CA GLU A 233 -11.90 -7.61 2.74
C GLU A 233 -10.51 -7.05 3.11
N LYS A 234 -10.08 -5.97 2.44
CA LYS A 234 -8.82 -5.28 2.72
C LYS A 234 -9.00 -4.06 3.62
N PHE A 235 -10.15 -3.94 4.28
CA PHE A 235 -10.34 -2.88 5.29
C PHE A 235 -9.13 -2.84 6.26
N PRO A 236 -8.59 -1.68 6.65
CA PRO A 236 -9.05 -0.34 6.34
C PRO A 236 -8.42 0.29 5.07
N THR A 237 -8.00 -0.49 4.09
CA THR A 237 -7.49 0.06 2.82
C THR A 237 -8.55 0.95 2.17
N PRO A 238 -8.29 2.25 1.97
CA PRO A 238 -9.31 3.21 1.59
C PRO A 238 -9.56 3.18 0.08
N PHE A 239 -10.31 2.19 -0.39
CA PHE A 239 -10.78 2.15 -1.77
C PHE A 239 -11.95 3.10 -1.96
N LEU A 240 -11.84 4.00 -2.94
CA LEU A 240 -12.86 4.97 -3.28
C LEU A 240 -13.28 4.79 -4.74
N VAL A 241 -14.58 4.68 -4.98
CA VAL A 241 -15.14 4.65 -6.32
C VAL A 241 -15.63 6.04 -6.74
N THR A 242 -15.35 6.41 -7.99
CA THR A 242 -15.85 7.62 -8.66
C THR A 242 -16.06 7.34 -10.15
N ALA A 243 -16.44 8.33 -10.95
CA ALA A 243 -16.62 8.15 -12.38
C ALA A 243 -15.31 8.14 -13.18
N ASN A 244 -15.28 7.36 -14.28
CA ASN A 244 -14.16 7.38 -15.23
C ASN A 244 -13.97 8.75 -15.87
N HIS A 245 -15.07 9.41 -16.25
CA HIS A 245 -15.01 10.75 -16.83
C HIS A 245 -14.52 11.84 -15.85
N CYS A 246 -14.48 11.55 -14.55
CA CYS A 246 -13.81 12.39 -13.54
C CYS A 246 -12.33 12.09 -13.52
N ILE A 247 -11.94 10.85 -13.24
CA ILE A 247 -10.54 10.45 -13.04
C ILE A 247 -10.26 9.20 -13.87
N ALA A 248 -9.56 9.37 -14.98
CA ALA A 248 -9.16 8.28 -15.87
C ALA A 248 -7.65 8.07 -15.96
N THR A 249 -6.83 8.91 -15.30
CA THR A 249 -5.37 8.87 -15.41
C THR A 249 -4.70 8.84 -14.04
N ALA A 250 -3.52 8.22 -13.97
CA ALA A 250 -2.71 8.20 -12.75
C ALA A 250 -2.30 9.62 -12.30
N ALA A 251 -2.11 10.55 -13.26
CA ALA A 251 -1.78 11.94 -12.95
C ALA A 251 -2.94 12.66 -12.25
N ALA A 252 -4.18 12.48 -12.73
CA ALA A 252 -5.37 13.01 -12.08
C ALA A 252 -5.57 12.36 -10.69
N ALA A 253 -5.43 11.04 -10.59
CA ALA A 253 -5.51 10.33 -9.32
C ALA A 253 -4.47 10.83 -8.30
N GLY A 254 -3.21 11.02 -8.72
CA GLY A 254 -2.14 11.56 -7.86
C GLY A 254 -2.40 12.97 -7.34
N SER A 255 -3.33 13.71 -7.93
CA SER A 255 -3.72 15.05 -7.49
C SER A 255 -4.94 15.10 -6.58
N VAL A 256 -5.55 13.97 -6.26
CA VAL A 256 -6.80 13.92 -5.50
C VAL A 256 -6.64 14.54 -4.10
N THR A 257 -7.64 15.32 -3.73
CA THR A 257 -7.92 15.76 -2.37
C THR A 257 -9.39 15.50 -2.10
N THR A 258 -9.70 14.87 -1.00
CA THR A 258 -11.08 14.58 -0.59
C THR A 258 -11.52 15.50 0.54
N LEU A 259 -12.78 15.91 0.54
CA LEU A 259 -13.41 16.65 1.64
C LEU A 259 -14.54 15.82 2.24
N TRP A 260 -14.38 15.45 3.48
CA TRP A 260 -15.28 14.63 4.26
C TRP A 260 -16.19 15.47 5.14
N PHE A 261 -17.39 14.97 5.46
CA PHE A 261 -18.37 15.62 6.33
C PHE A 261 -18.76 17.04 5.88
N HIS A 262 -18.57 17.35 4.60
CA HIS A 262 -18.98 18.64 4.02
C HIS A 262 -20.49 18.63 3.77
N GLU A 263 -21.21 18.92 4.84
CA GLU A 263 -22.66 18.89 4.92
C GLU A 263 -23.17 19.99 5.88
N ARG A 264 -24.46 20.30 5.87
CA ARG A 264 -25.04 21.21 6.87
C ARG A 264 -25.02 20.58 8.26
N ALA A 265 -24.79 21.38 9.29
CA ALA A 265 -24.80 20.93 10.69
C ALA A 265 -26.16 20.34 11.11
N SER A 266 -27.27 20.84 10.52
CA SER A 266 -28.61 20.31 10.64
C SER A 266 -29.45 20.71 9.43
N CYS A 267 -30.65 20.13 9.27
CA CYS A 267 -31.57 20.51 8.21
C CYS A 267 -31.94 22.00 8.32
N GLY A 268 -31.76 22.72 7.18
CA GLY A 268 -32.01 24.16 7.10
C GLY A 268 -30.97 25.06 7.76
N ALA A 269 -29.90 24.52 8.35
CA ALA A 269 -28.80 25.33 8.87
C ALA A 269 -28.03 26.01 7.72
N THR A 270 -27.49 27.21 8.01
CA THR A 270 -26.56 27.89 7.10
C THR A 270 -25.11 27.50 7.34
N THR A 271 -24.82 26.95 8.52
CA THR A 271 -23.46 26.52 8.90
C THR A 271 -23.13 25.14 8.39
N VAL A 272 -21.89 24.95 7.98
CA VAL A 272 -21.31 23.65 7.61
C VAL A 272 -20.96 22.87 8.89
N ASN A 273 -21.05 21.56 8.83
CA ASN A 273 -20.63 20.68 9.91
C ASN A 273 -19.18 20.99 10.33
N PRO A 274 -18.91 21.30 11.61
CA PRO A 274 -17.56 21.64 12.08
C PRO A 274 -16.58 20.46 11.98
N ALA A 275 -17.07 19.25 11.80
CA ALA A 275 -16.23 18.08 11.53
C ALA A 275 -15.71 18.00 10.10
N ALA A 276 -16.13 18.90 9.19
CA ALA A 276 -15.63 18.93 7.82
C ALA A 276 -14.09 18.91 7.80
N ARG A 277 -13.52 17.95 7.09
CA ARG A 277 -12.06 17.70 7.02
C ARG A 277 -11.61 17.42 5.61
N GLN A 278 -10.54 18.10 5.22
CA GLN A 278 -9.80 17.84 4.01
C GLN A 278 -8.78 16.73 4.24
N VAL A 279 -8.64 15.80 3.28
CA VAL A 279 -7.56 14.82 3.25
C VAL A 279 -6.86 14.93 1.91
N ALA A 280 -5.61 15.34 1.94
CA ALA A 280 -4.72 15.46 0.80
C ALA A 280 -3.77 14.25 0.72
N GLY A 281 -2.90 14.22 -0.29
CA GLY A 281 -1.90 13.15 -0.50
C GLY A 281 -2.11 12.37 -1.80
N GLY A 282 -3.21 12.61 -2.49
CA GLY A 282 -3.51 11.92 -3.75
C GLY A 282 -4.11 10.53 -3.57
N ALA A 283 -4.20 9.83 -4.68
CA ALA A 283 -4.64 8.45 -4.76
C ALA A 283 -3.83 7.69 -5.82
N THR A 284 -3.81 6.38 -5.69
CA THR A 284 -3.35 5.47 -6.75
C THR A 284 -4.55 5.10 -7.62
N LEU A 285 -4.41 5.20 -8.93
CA LEU A 285 -5.38 4.69 -9.88
C LEU A 285 -5.27 3.16 -9.90
N VAL A 286 -6.24 2.48 -9.30
CA VAL A 286 -6.26 1.01 -9.23
C VAL A 286 -6.81 0.43 -10.51
N PHE A 287 -7.98 0.91 -10.94
CA PHE A 287 -8.62 0.48 -12.17
C PHE A 287 -9.59 1.55 -12.67
N THR A 288 -9.78 1.63 -13.99
CA THR A 288 -10.74 2.54 -14.59
C THR A 288 -11.41 1.91 -15.80
N SER A 289 -12.71 2.08 -15.93
CA SER A 289 -13.53 1.49 -16.99
C SER A 289 -14.39 2.56 -17.66
N HIS A 290 -14.05 2.88 -18.90
CA HIS A 290 -14.88 3.77 -19.71
C HIS A 290 -16.28 3.18 -19.98
N GLY A 291 -16.36 1.85 -20.17
CA GLY A 291 -17.63 1.18 -20.47
C GLY A 291 -18.64 1.26 -19.32
N ALA A 292 -18.19 1.14 -18.09
CA ALA A 292 -19.00 1.26 -16.88
C ALA A 292 -18.99 2.69 -16.30
N ASP A 293 -18.27 3.61 -16.92
CA ASP A 293 -17.97 4.95 -16.41
C ASP A 293 -17.60 4.98 -14.92
N SER A 294 -16.74 4.07 -14.52
CA SER A 294 -16.36 3.90 -13.12
C SER A 294 -14.85 3.78 -12.95
N THR A 295 -14.33 4.35 -11.89
CA THR A 295 -12.91 4.31 -11.51
C THR A 295 -12.78 3.90 -10.05
N LEU A 296 -11.91 2.95 -9.78
CA LEU A 296 -11.48 2.56 -8.44
C LEU A 296 -10.15 3.21 -8.13
N LEU A 297 -10.12 3.97 -7.07
CA LEU A 297 -8.94 4.63 -6.50
C LEU A 297 -8.59 3.98 -5.17
N GLN A 298 -7.31 3.97 -4.82
CA GLN A 298 -6.84 3.76 -3.45
C GLN A 298 -6.30 5.08 -2.94
N LEU A 299 -6.96 5.68 -1.95
CA LEU A 299 -6.48 6.92 -1.33
C LEU A 299 -5.15 6.67 -0.63
N LYS A 300 -4.24 7.61 -0.72
CA LYS A 300 -2.97 7.58 0.03
C LYS A 300 -3.13 8.17 1.43
N GLY A 301 -3.99 9.17 1.57
CA GLY A 301 -4.36 9.72 2.87
C GLY A 301 -5.40 8.85 3.58
N THR A 302 -5.29 8.76 4.91
CA THR A 302 -6.27 8.04 5.74
C THR A 302 -7.58 8.83 5.83
N PRO A 303 -8.74 8.23 5.54
CA PRO A 303 -10.03 8.86 5.80
C PRO A 303 -10.15 9.29 7.27
N PRO A 304 -10.81 10.42 7.57
CA PRO A 304 -10.89 10.89 8.94
C PRO A 304 -11.76 9.97 9.80
N ALA A 305 -11.53 9.97 11.12
CA ALA A 305 -12.37 9.24 12.06
C ALA A 305 -13.85 9.60 11.87
N GLY A 306 -14.74 8.62 11.88
CA GLY A 306 -16.16 8.76 11.54
C GLY A 306 -16.49 8.63 10.05
N ALA A 307 -15.50 8.45 9.16
CA ALA A 307 -15.75 8.03 7.79
C ALA A 307 -16.21 6.56 7.78
N VAL A 308 -17.20 6.26 6.95
CA VAL A 308 -17.82 4.94 6.83
C VAL A 308 -17.44 4.33 5.48
N PHE A 309 -17.15 3.03 5.49
CA PHE A 309 -16.89 2.27 4.27
C PHE A 309 -18.21 1.67 3.75
N SER A 310 -18.63 2.06 2.56
CA SER A 310 -19.91 1.65 1.99
C SER A 310 -19.91 0.18 1.60
N GLY A 311 -20.90 -0.56 2.05
CA GLY A 311 -21.24 -1.82 1.44
C GLY A 311 -21.74 -1.63 -0.01
N TRP A 312 -21.72 -2.69 -0.79
CA TRP A 312 -22.09 -2.71 -2.19
C TRP A 312 -22.73 -4.05 -2.58
N SER A 313 -23.45 -4.06 -3.70
CA SER A 313 -23.93 -5.29 -4.32
C SER A 313 -23.73 -5.24 -5.83
N ALA A 314 -23.19 -6.33 -6.37
CA ALA A 314 -23.01 -6.56 -7.80
C ALA A 314 -24.21 -7.27 -8.45
N GLU A 315 -25.34 -7.33 -7.78
CA GLU A 315 -26.57 -7.81 -8.37
C GLU A 315 -27.16 -6.77 -9.33
N LYS A 316 -27.79 -7.23 -10.40
CA LYS A 316 -28.45 -6.33 -11.35
C LYS A 316 -29.64 -5.63 -10.70
N LEU A 317 -29.75 -4.32 -10.88
CA LEU A 317 -30.94 -3.56 -10.48
C LEU A 317 -32.16 -3.89 -11.34
N ALA A 318 -33.29 -3.98 -10.70
CA ALA A 318 -34.58 -4.16 -11.40
C ALA A 318 -35.21 -2.81 -11.77
N GLU A 319 -35.94 -2.74 -12.88
CA GLU A 319 -36.78 -1.58 -13.22
C GLU A 319 -37.85 -1.37 -12.14
N GLY A 320 -38.03 -0.12 -11.71
CA GLY A 320 -38.94 0.24 -10.64
C GLY A 320 -38.34 0.13 -9.22
N GLU A 321 -37.11 -0.38 -9.08
CA GLU A 321 -36.44 -0.48 -7.77
C GLU A 321 -36.15 0.92 -7.21
N ALA A 322 -36.48 1.13 -5.92
CA ALA A 322 -36.29 2.39 -5.27
C ALA A 322 -34.79 2.63 -4.95
N VAL A 323 -34.32 3.83 -5.25
CA VAL A 323 -32.89 4.20 -5.12
C VAL A 323 -32.71 5.55 -4.42
N VAL A 324 -31.53 5.68 -3.84
CA VAL A 324 -31.05 6.90 -3.20
C VAL A 324 -29.72 7.29 -3.86
N SER A 325 -29.51 8.59 -4.11
CA SER A 325 -28.19 9.14 -4.44
C SER A 325 -27.75 10.12 -3.36
N VAL A 326 -26.47 10.11 -3.04
CA VAL A 326 -25.85 11.08 -2.11
C VAL A 326 -24.67 11.70 -2.84
N SER A 327 -24.68 13.04 -2.98
CA SER A 327 -23.73 13.73 -3.84
C SER A 327 -23.39 15.16 -3.37
N HIS A 328 -22.47 15.81 -4.08
CA HIS A 328 -22.08 17.21 -3.92
C HIS A 328 -22.44 18.03 -5.18
N PRO A 329 -23.74 18.32 -5.41
CA PRO A 329 -24.16 19.10 -6.56
C PRO A 329 -23.60 20.53 -6.48
N GLN A 330 -23.09 21.07 -7.59
CA GLN A 330 -22.40 22.36 -7.70
C GLN A 330 -21.17 22.53 -6.78
N GLY A 331 -20.61 21.43 -6.24
CA GLY A 331 -19.59 21.50 -5.19
C GLY A 331 -20.14 22.02 -3.84
N ASP A 332 -21.46 22.07 -3.67
CA ASP A 332 -22.12 22.47 -2.44
C ASP A 332 -22.02 21.36 -1.37
N VAL A 333 -22.52 21.67 -0.19
CA VAL A 333 -22.69 20.69 0.88
C VAL A 333 -23.49 19.49 0.40
N LYS A 334 -23.27 18.37 1.04
CA LYS A 334 -23.84 17.09 0.68
C LYS A 334 -25.36 17.09 0.62
N LYS A 335 -25.93 16.58 -0.46
CA LYS A 335 -27.36 16.46 -0.73
C LYS A 335 -27.72 15.01 -1.01
N PHE A 336 -29.02 14.69 -0.92
CA PHE A 336 -29.55 13.42 -1.38
C PHE A 336 -30.63 13.60 -2.43
N ALA A 337 -30.82 12.57 -3.27
CA ALA A 337 -31.94 12.47 -4.18
C ALA A 337 -32.59 11.09 -4.06
N LEU A 338 -33.92 11.05 -4.24
CA LEU A 338 -34.72 9.83 -4.18
C LEU A 338 -35.38 9.56 -5.51
N GLY A 339 -35.37 8.33 -5.97
CA GLY A 339 -35.95 7.97 -7.26
C GLY A 339 -36.15 6.48 -7.43
N THR A 340 -36.38 6.11 -8.67
CA THR A 340 -36.55 4.71 -9.10
C THR A 340 -35.73 4.42 -10.34
N VAL A 341 -35.26 3.18 -10.44
CA VAL A 341 -34.57 2.68 -11.62
C VAL A 341 -35.57 2.64 -12.80
N MET A 342 -35.16 3.20 -13.92
CA MET A 342 -35.79 3.05 -15.21
C MET A 342 -35.13 1.89 -15.97
N LYS A 343 -35.53 1.72 -17.25
CA LYS A 343 -34.83 0.81 -18.15
C LYS A 343 -33.37 1.21 -18.35
N ASP A 344 -32.51 0.25 -18.60
CA ASP A 344 -31.14 0.48 -19.01
C ASP A 344 -31.07 1.27 -20.32
N LEU A 345 -30.16 2.21 -20.42
CA LEU A 345 -30.03 3.17 -21.52
C LEU A 345 -28.75 2.92 -22.32
N GLN A 346 -28.90 2.94 -23.66
CA GLN A 346 -27.76 3.07 -24.55
C GLN A 346 -27.39 4.54 -24.67
N VAL A 347 -26.31 4.95 -24.03
CA VAL A 347 -25.83 6.33 -24.06
C VAL A 347 -24.73 6.45 -25.12
N ARG A 348 -24.83 7.48 -25.97
CA ARG A 348 -23.81 7.75 -26.99
C ARG A 348 -22.44 7.91 -26.33
N ASN A 349 -21.43 7.28 -26.88
CA ASN A 349 -20.03 7.21 -26.41
C ASN A 349 -19.76 6.21 -25.29
N TYR A 350 -20.76 5.49 -24.76
CA TYR A 350 -20.53 4.38 -23.85
C TYR A 350 -20.81 3.05 -24.54
N PRO A 351 -19.88 2.10 -24.54
CA PRO A 351 -20.05 0.81 -25.19
C PRO A 351 -21.03 -0.12 -24.44
N GLN A 352 -21.29 0.17 -23.16
CA GLN A 352 -22.15 -0.61 -22.27
C GLN A 352 -23.46 0.15 -22.02
N LEU A 353 -24.53 -0.58 -21.73
CA LEU A 353 -25.76 0.02 -21.22
C LEU A 353 -25.50 0.60 -19.82
N LEU A 354 -26.10 1.73 -19.51
CA LEU A 354 -26.05 2.40 -18.21
C LEU A 354 -27.46 2.38 -17.59
N HIS A 355 -27.54 2.45 -16.25
CA HIS A 355 -28.83 2.58 -15.56
C HIS A 355 -29.45 3.97 -15.80
N GLY A 356 -30.69 4.02 -16.24
CA GLY A 356 -31.53 5.21 -16.19
C GLY A 356 -32.20 5.31 -14.81
N VAL A 357 -32.25 6.50 -14.23
CA VAL A 357 -32.90 6.78 -12.94
C VAL A 357 -33.75 8.03 -13.06
N ALA A 358 -35.03 7.94 -12.67
CA ALA A 358 -35.90 9.09 -12.50
C ALA A 358 -35.97 9.50 -11.03
N PHE A 359 -35.62 10.73 -10.73
CA PHE A 359 -35.74 11.24 -9.39
C PHE A 359 -37.13 11.86 -9.15
N SER A 360 -37.71 11.52 -8.02
CA SER A 360 -38.96 12.11 -7.51
C SER A 360 -38.71 13.23 -6.52
N ARG A 361 -37.47 13.33 -5.99
CA ARG A 361 -37.03 14.36 -5.05
C ARG A 361 -35.53 14.57 -5.15
N GLY A 362 -35.09 15.80 -5.31
CA GLY A 362 -33.69 16.14 -5.57
C GLY A 362 -33.33 15.96 -7.03
N VAL A 363 -32.17 16.47 -7.42
CA VAL A 363 -31.61 16.40 -8.77
C VAL A 363 -30.11 16.16 -8.70
N THR A 364 -29.50 15.76 -9.84
CA THR A 364 -28.04 15.70 -10.00
C THR A 364 -27.56 16.89 -10.82
N GLU A 365 -26.57 17.62 -10.33
CA GLU A 365 -25.97 18.76 -11.01
C GLU A 365 -24.48 18.56 -11.19
N GLY A 366 -23.78 19.45 -11.90
CA GLY A 366 -22.31 19.43 -12.03
C GLY A 366 -21.67 19.30 -10.66
N GLY A 367 -20.68 18.41 -10.51
CA GLY A 367 -20.09 18.06 -9.20
C GLY A 367 -20.69 16.80 -8.54
N SER A 368 -21.93 16.43 -8.88
CA SER A 368 -22.51 15.15 -8.48
C SER A 368 -21.89 13.95 -9.19
N SER A 369 -21.24 14.16 -10.32
CA SER A 369 -20.50 13.12 -11.09
C SER A 369 -19.68 12.22 -10.17
N GLY A 370 -19.77 10.90 -10.35
CA GLY A 370 -19.07 9.93 -9.51
C GLY A 370 -19.78 9.56 -8.21
N SER A 371 -20.93 10.18 -7.89
CA SER A 371 -21.72 9.81 -6.71
C SER A 371 -22.33 8.41 -6.81
N GLY A 372 -22.46 7.76 -5.66
CA GLY A 372 -23.08 6.45 -5.56
C GLY A 372 -24.60 6.48 -5.81
N LEU A 373 -25.09 5.46 -6.52
CA LEU A 373 -26.48 5.05 -6.53
C LEU A 373 -26.64 3.92 -5.52
N PHE A 374 -27.58 4.04 -4.61
CA PHE A 374 -27.76 3.09 -3.53
C PHE A 374 -29.16 2.49 -3.50
N THR A 375 -29.26 1.23 -3.09
CA THR A 375 -30.53 0.58 -2.69
C THR A 375 -30.51 0.32 -1.20
N LEU A 376 -31.71 0.37 -0.58
CA LEU A 376 -31.88 0.04 0.84
C LEU A 376 -32.06 -1.47 0.99
N ALA A 377 -31.11 -2.14 1.61
CA ALA A 377 -31.17 -3.56 1.89
C ALA A 377 -30.75 -3.84 3.34
N GLY A 378 -31.55 -4.60 4.07
CA GLY A 378 -31.28 -4.93 5.47
C GLY A 378 -31.18 -3.74 6.43
N GLY A 379 -31.82 -2.62 6.09
CA GLY A 379 -31.78 -1.38 6.89
C GLY A 379 -30.63 -0.45 6.55
N SER A 380 -29.83 -0.75 5.55
CA SER A 380 -28.64 0.02 5.17
C SER A 380 -28.54 0.22 3.65
N LEU A 381 -27.84 1.27 3.21
CA LEU A 381 -27.67 1.59 1.80
C LEU A 381 -26.50 0.82 1.18
N GLN A 382 -26.72 0.12 0.08
CA GLN A 382 -25.68 -0.58 -0.70
C GLN A 382 -25.43 0.12 -2.03
N LEU A 383 -24.16 0.32 -2.37
CA LEU A 383 -23.77 0.90 -3.65
C LEU A 383 -24.12 -0.06 -4.80
N ARG A 384 -24.76 0.48 -5.84
CA ARG A 384 -25.20 -0.25 -7.04
C ARG A 384 -24.72 0.36 -8.35
N GLY A 385 -24.27 1.62 -8.31
CA GLY A 385 -23.82 2.34 -9.51
C GLY A 385 -23.12 3.64 -9.18
N VAL A 386 -22.57 4.27 -10.22
CA VAL A 386 -21.79 5.51 -10.15
C VAL A 386 -22.36 6.51 -11.15
N LEU A 387 -22.62 7.74 -10.73
CA LEU A 387 -23.24 8.76 -11.59
C LEU A 387 -22.33 9.16 -12.75
N SER A 388 -22.82 8.95 -13.97
CA SER A 388 -22.21 9.38 -15.23
C SER A 388 -22.65 10.78 -15.63
N GLY A 389 -23.89 11.11 -15.40
CA GLY A 389 -24.47 12.40 -15.79
C GLY A 389 -25.99 12.38 -15.77
N SER A 390 -26.57 13.40 -16.38
CA SER A 390 -28.02 13.45 -16.55
C SER A 390 -28.38 14.07 -17.90
N THR A 391 -29.56 13.74 -18.40
CA THR A 391 -30.17 14.37 -19.54
C THR A 391 -31.58 14.81 -19.17
N LEU A 392 -32.07 15.84 -19.82
CA LEU A 392 -33.48 16.21 -19.77
C LEU A 392 -34.19 15.68 -21.00
N ARG A 393 -35.35 15.11 -20.81
CA ARG A 393 -36.19 14.64 -21.92
C ARG A 393 -36.53 15.73 -22.93
N THR A 394 -36.60 16.98 -22.50
CA THR A 394 -36.88 18.16 -23.34
C THR A 394 -35.65 18.85 -23.92
N GLY A 395 -34.39 18.43 -23.50
CA GLY A 395 -33.15 19.04 -23.95
C GLY A 395 -32.87 20.43 -23.36
N SER A 396 -33.63 20.87 -22.36
CA SER A 396 -33.45 22.12 -21.63
C SER A 396 -32.28 22.00 -20.60
N ALA A 397 -31.88 23.12 -19.99
CA ALA A 397 -30.95 23.05 -18.85
C ALA A 397 -31.67 22.56 -17.59
N LEU A 398 -31.04 21.64 -16.84
CA LEU A 398 -31.59 21.12 -15.59
C LEU A 398 -31.73 22.22 -14.54
N SER A 399 -32.93 22.29 -13.94
CA SER A 399 -33.24 23.18 -12.84
C SER A 399 -34.32 22.56 -11.96
N CYS A 400 -34.57 23.14 -10.79
CA CYS A 400 -35.64 22.66 -9.92
C CYS A 400 -37.05 22.78 -10.57
N ALA A 401 -37.20 23.62 -11.61
CA ALA A 401 -38.49 23.77 -12.29
C ALA A 401 -38.81 22.62 -13.24
N ASN A 402 -37.83 21.86 -13.69
CA ASN A 402 -37.95 20.72 -14.59
C ASN A 402 -37.26 19.46 -14.05
N ALA A 403 -37.16 19.38 -12.74
CA ALA A 403 -36.49 18.25 -12.05
C ALA A 403 -37.14 16.89 -12.33
N ASP A 404 -38.46 16.86 -12.58
CA ASP A 404 -39.25 15.70 -12.92
C ASP A 404 -38.99 15.16 -14.35
N GLU A 405 -38.29 15.97 -15.17
CA GLU A 405 -37.88 15.58 -16.53
C GLU A 405 -36.46 15.00 -16.54
N GLU A 406 -35.73 15.04 -15.42
CA GLU A 406 -34.39 14.49 -15.34
C GLU A 406 -34.37 12.99 -15.54
N GLU A 407 -33.52 12.55 -16.46
CA GLU A 407 -33.08 11.17 -16.60
C GLU A 407 -31.62 11.11 -16.19
N ALA A 408 -31.39 10.74 -14.95
CA ALA A 408 -30.03 10.56 -14.42
C ALA A 408 -29.45 9.21 -14.89
N ILE A 409 -28.17 9.21 -15.23
CA ILE A 409 -27.51 8.09 -15.89
C ILE A 409 -26.38 7.60 -14.98
N TYR A 410 -26.41 6.31 -14.66
CA TYR A 410 -25.44 5.69 -13.75
C TYR A 410 -24.69 4.54 -14.43
N GLY A 411 -23.35 4.53 -14.26
CA GLY A 411 -22.53 3.36 -14.53
C GLY A 411 -22.97 2.20 -13.64
N ARG A 412 -23.03 0.99 -14.23
CA ARG A 412 -23.56 -0.21 -13.59
C ARG A 412 -22.48 -0.90 -12.77
N PHE A 413 -22.69 -1.03 -11.46
CA PHE A 413 -21.67 -1.65 -10.60
C PHE A 413 -21.50 -3.14 -10.90
N GLU A 414 -22.53 -3.86 -11.28
CA GLU A 414 -22.45 -5.27 -11.69
C GLU A 414 -21.62 -5.49 -12.97
N VAL A 415 -21.47 -4.46 -13.80
CA VAL A 415 -20.60 -4.47 -14.99
C VAL A 415 -19.16 -4.10 -14.61
N PHE A 416 -18.99 -3.22 -13.64
CA PHE A 416 -17.69 -2.79 -13.15
C PHE A 416 -17.04 -3.80 -12.22
N HIS A 417 -17.81 -4.40 -11.32
CA HIS A 417 -17.33 -5.30 -10.26
C HIS A 417 -16.45 -6.46 -10.75
N PRO A 418 -16.79 -7.23 -11.81
CA PRO A 418 -15.93 -8.33 -12.28
C PRO A 418 -14.51 -7.90 -12.65
N GLN A 419 -14.34 -6.62 -13.05
CA GLN A 419 -13.07 -6.06 -13.47
C GLN A 419 -12.20 -5.65 -12.27
N VAL A 420 -12.82 -5.44 -11.10
CA VAL A 420 -12.15 -5.00 -9.86
C VAL A 420 -12.24 -6.01 -8.73
N ALA A 421 -12.88 -7.14 -8.94
CA ALA A 421 -13.12 -8.16 -7.91
C ALA A 421 -11.83 -8.64 -7.19
N GLY A 422 -10.68 -8.59 -7.86
CA GLY A 422 -9.39 -8.91 -7.23
C GLY A 422 -8.90 -7.86 -6.21
N TYR A 423 -9.48 -6.66 -6.25
CA TYR A 423 -9.16 -5.57 -5.31
C TYR A 423 -10.22 -5.42 -4.22
N ILE A 424 -11.49 -5.61 -4.59
CA ILE A 424 -12.64 -5.48 -3.71
C ILE A 424 -13.37 -6.84 -3.66
N ALA A 425 -12.97 -7.73 -2.77
CA ALA A 425 -13.65 -9.00 -2.58
C ALA A 425 -15.05 -8.79 -1.96
N ALA A 426 -15.90 -9.81 -2.06
CA ALA A 426 -17.29 -9.75 -1.62
C ALA A 426 -17.42 -9.33 -0.16
N VAL A 427 -18.32 -8.42 0.13
CA VAL A 427 -18.60 -7.91 1.46
C VAL A 427 -20.07 -8.00 1.77
N THR A 428 -20.35 -8.47 2.92
CA THR A 428 -21.66 -8.59 3.52
C THR A 428 -22.27 -7.27 3.98
N PRO A 429 -23.56 -7.29 4.33
CA PRO A 429 -24.35 -6.08 4.37
C PRO A 429 -23.98 -5.14 5.51
N ASN A 430 -24.06 -3.96 5.22
CA ASN A 430 -24.30 -2.70 5.91
C ASN A 430 -24.72 -2.74 7.37
N ARG A 431 -23.78 -2.34 8.19
CA ARG A 431 -24.04 -1.69 9.47
C ARG A 431 -22.98 -0.61 9.63
N ALA A 432 -23.21 0.37 10.48
CA ALA A 432 -22.13 1.06 11.15
C ALA A 432 -21.43 -0.03 12.00
N ASP A 433 -20.42 -0.62 11.44
CA ASP A 433 -19.73 -1.79 11.94
C ASP A 433 -18.30 -1.56 11.48
N ASP A 434 -17.42 -1.27 12.40
CA ASP A 434 -16.02 -1.00 12.07
C ASP A 434 -15.28 -2.29 11.73
N PHE A 435 -15.77 -3.44 12.23
CA PHE A 435 -15.26 -4.78 11.91
C PHE A 435 -16.40 -5.78 11.72
N GLY A 436 -16.24 -6.72 10.79
CA GLY A 436 -17.30 -7.67 10.44
C GLY A 436 -17.56 -8.75 11.48
N ASN A 437 -18.80 -9.18 11.60
CA ASN A 437 -19.32 -10.10 12.64
C ASN A 437 -19.04 -11.60 12.39
N ARG A 438 -18.41 -11.96 11.28
CA ARG A 438 -18.23 -13.36 10.89
C ARG A 438 -16.79 -13.67 10.54
N ILE A 439 -16.40 -14.92 10.67
CA ILE A 439 -15.06 -15.39 10.31
C ILE A 439 -14.74 -15.18 8.82
N THR A 440 -15.77 -15.13 7.95
CA THR A 440 -15.64 -14.82 6.53
C THR A 440 -15.40 -13.34 6.25
N GLU A 441 -15.66 -12.47 7.21
CA GLU A 441 -15.57 -11.02 7.18
C GLU A 441 -14.39 -10.49 8.00
N ALA A 442 -13.72 -11.40 8.71
CA ALA A 442 -12.72 -11.08 9.71
C ALA A 442 -11.55 -10.26 9.18
N GLN A 443 -11.28 -9.15 9.85
CA GLN A 443 -10.11 -8.31 9.62
C GLN A 443 -8.82 -9.06 10.00
N ARG A 444 -7.86 -9.16 9.08
CA ARG A 444 -6.56 -9.74 9.37
C ARG A 444 -5.76 -8.83 10.29
N ILE A 445 -5.40 -9.31 11.50
CA ILE A 445 -4.64 -8.52 12.48
C ILE A 445 -3.18 -8.34 12.05
N PHE A 446 -2.53 -9.44 11.63
CA PHE A 446 -1.15 -9.39 11.19
C PHE A 446 -1.12 -9.64 9.68
N PRO A 447 -0.85 -8.62 8.85
CA PRO A 447 -0.76 -8.81 7.41
C PRO A 447 0.38 -9.75 7.03
N VAL A 448 1.40 -9.87 7.90
CA VAL A 448 2.54 -10.80 7.75
C VAL A 448 3.01 -11.25 9.12
N ALA A 449 3.39 -12.53 9.25
CA ALA A 449 4.07 -13.02 10.43
C ALA A 449 5.47 -12.36 10.54
N GLN A 450 5.70 -11.63 11.62
CA GLN A 450 6.96 -10.93 11.87
C GLN A 450 7.86 -11.78 12.77
N ALA A 451 9.18 -11.78 12.50
CA ALA A 451 10.17 -12.49 13.30
C ALA A 451 10.40 -11.86 14.68
N VAL A 452 9.99 -10.61 14.87
CA VAL A 452 10.01 -9.90 16.16
C VAL A 452 8.58 -9.68 16.60
N PRO A 453 8.23 -9.86 17.89
CA PRO A 453 6.89 -9.53 18.38
C PRO A 453 6.59 -8.07 18.13
N THR A 454 5.84 -7.76 17.08
CA THR A 454 5.35 -6.41 16.84
C THR A 454 3.96 -6.34 17.40
N GLU A 455 3.76 -5.43 18.33
CA GLU A 455 2.45 -5.10 18.83
C GLU A 455 1.75 -4.21 17.78
N VAL A 456 0.58 -4.62 17.34
CA VAL A 456 -0.31 -3.81 16.52
C VAL A 456 -1.49 -3.36 17.37
N ALA A 457 -1.97 -2.15 17.13
CA ALA A 457 -3.12 -1.59 17.81
C ALA A 457 -4.27 -1.35 16.82
N TYR A 458 -5.47 -1.64 17.25
CA TYR A 458 -6.71 -1.38 16.53
C TYR A 458 -7.65 -0.63 17.44
N GLU A 459 -8.23 0.43 16.94
CA GLU A 459 -9.36 1.10 17.58
C GLU A 459 -10.63 0.48 17.02
N GLY A 460 -11.48 -0.03 17.89
CA GLY A 460 -12.71 -0.70 17.54
C GLY A 460 -13.89 -0.20 18.37
N ARG A 461 -15.07 -0.58 17.93
CA ARG A 461 -16.32 -0.21 18.61
C ARG A 461 -17.35 -1.33 18.50
N ILE A 462 -17.91 -1.74 19.60
CA ILE A 462 -19.15 -2.51 19.58
C ILE A 462 -20.28 -1.53 19.24
N ASP A 463 -20.72 -1.57 17.99
CA ASP A 463 -21.55 -0.51 17.40
C ASP A 463 -23.03 -0.64 17.76
N TYR A 464 -23.52 -1.84 18.04
CA TYR A 464 -24.91 -2.11 18.39
C TYR A 464 -25.03 -3.35 19.29
N PRO A 465 -26.16 -3.52 19.99
CA PRO A 465 -26.41 -4.71 20.82
C PRO A 465 -26.23 -6.01 20.02
N GLY A 466 -25.34 -6.88 20.49
CA GLY A 466 -25.02 -8.16 19.86
C GLY A 466 -23.99 -8.08 18.73
N ASP A 467 -23.33 -6.94 18.55
CA ASP A 467 -22.21 -6.74 17.67
C ASP A 467 -20.98 -7.54 18.08
N VAL A 468 -20.24 -8.06 17.11
CA VAL A 468 -19.06 -8.90 17.32
C VAL A 468 -17.98 -8.60 16.29
N ASP A 469 -16.92 -7.97 16.70
CA ASP A 469 -15.78 -7.67 15.85
C ASP A 469 -14.88 -8.90 15.67
N VAL A 470 -14.78 -9.43 14.46
CA VAL A 470 -14.02 -10.64 14.21
C VAL A 470 -12.71 -10.33 13.49
N PHE A 471 -11.62 -10.78 14.09
CA PHE A 471 -10.26 -10.62 13.60
C PHE A 471 -9.67 -11.96 13.20
N ARG A 472 -8.92 -11.97 12.11
CA ARG A 472 -8.21 -13.15 11.62
C ARG A 472 -6.73 -13.10 12.01
N VAL A 473 -6.24 -14.23 12.53
CA VAL A 473 -4.84 -14.46 12.88
C VAL A 473 -4.31 -15.64 12.09
N ASP A 474 -3.33 -15.41 11.21
CA ASP A 474 -2.63 -16.51 10.54
C ASP A 474 -1.33 -16.81 11.29
N VAL A 475 -1.31 -17.93 11.97
CA VAL A 475 -0.15 -18.44 12.71
C VAL A 475 0.74 -19.22 11.74
N PRO A 476 2.02 -18.83 11.58
CA PRO A 476 2.91 -19.49 10.63
C PRO A 476 3.28 -20.91 11.05
N GLN A 477 3.97 -21.63 10.16
CA GLN A 477 4.22 -23.06 10.27
C GLN A 477 5.02 -23.49 11.50
N ALA A 478 5.81 -22.59 12.07
CA ALA A 478 6.51 -22.87 13.33
C ALA A 478 5.61 -22.78 14.57
N GLY A 479 4.35 -22.38 14.38
CA GLY A 479 3.49 -22.00 15.48
C GLY A 479 3.83 -20.61 16.01
N GLY A 480 3.16 -20.17 17.07
CA GLY A 480 3.43 -18.88 17.68
C GLY A 480 2.66 -18.67 18.96
N THR A 481 3.06 -17.70 19.75
CA THR A 481 2.31 -17.27 20.94
C THR A 481 1.58 -15.97 20.61
N LEU A 482 0.26 -16.05 20.56
CA LEU A 482 -0.65 -14.93 20.39
C LEU A 482 -0.93 -14.30 21.74
N THR A 483 -0.73 -12.98 21.86
CA THR A 483 -1.17 -12.18 23.00
C THR A 483 -2.10 -11.09 22.50
N LEU A 484 -3.27 -11.00 23.11
CA LEU A 484 -4.33 -10.04 22.81
C LEU A 484 -4.78 -9.40 24.11
N ARG A 485 -5.08 -8.12 24.07
CA ARG A 485 -5.76 -7.42 25.16
C ARG A 485 -6.55 -6.23 24.61
N THR A 486 -7.69 -5.97 25.17
CA THR A 486 -8.42 -4.73 24.98
C THR A 486 -8.07 -3.73 26.08
N ALA A 487 -8.39 -2.49 25.82
CA ALA A 487 -8.34 -1.40 26.79
C ALA A 487 -9.43 -0.38 26.43
N GLY A 488 -10.03 0.25 27.41
CA GLY A 488 -11.06 1.26 27.19
C GLY A 488 -12.09 1.29 28.34
N GLY A 489 -13.22 1.90 28.05
CA GLY A 489 -14.34 1.93 29.00
C GLY A 489 -15.41 0.89 28.70
N THR A 490 -15.21 0.06 27.68
CA THR A 490 -16.17 -0.94 27.21
C THR A 490 -15.82 -2.31 27.80
N ASP A 491 -16.77 -2.92 28.51
CA ASP A 491 -16.60 -4.27 29.06
C ASP A 491 -16.60 -5.32 27.92
N THR A 492 -15.40 -5.77 27.54
CA THR A 492 -15.20 -6.62 26.36
C THR A 492 -14.94 -8.08 26.71
N ILE A 493 -15.52 -9.01 25.95
CA ILE A 493 -15.22 -10.42 25.96
C ILE A 493 -14.49 -10.82 24.68
N GLY A 494 -13.35 -11.53 24.84
CA GLY A 494 -12.56 -12.05 23.72
C GLY A 494 -12.73 -13.55 23.55
N THR A 495 -13.10 -14.02 22.37
CA THR A 495 -13.25 -15.44 22.06
C THR A 495 -12.29 -15.85 20.94
N LEU A 496 -11.38 -16.78 21.24
CA LEU A 496 -10.49 -17.39 20.26
C LEU A 496 -11.19 -18.58 19.60
N LEU A 497 -11.20 -18.60 18.28
CA LEU A 497 -11.84 -19.62 17.44
C LEU A 497 -10.80 -20.33 16.55
N ASP A 498 -11.06 -21.60 16.20
CA ASP A 498 -10.29 -22.29 15.15
C ASP A 498 -10.74 -21.90 13.74
N ALA A 499 -10.11 -22.47 12.72
CA ALA A 499 -10.41 -22.18 11.31
C ALA A 499 -11.85 -22.51 10.89
N SER A 500 -12.56 -23.35 11.64
CA SER A 500 -13.95 -23.69 11.40
C SER A 500 -14.94 -22.78 12.15
N GLY A 501 -14.45 -21.85 12.98
CA GLY A 501 -15.24 -20.99 13.83
C GLY A 501 -15.62 -21.63 15.17
N LYS A 502 -15.04 -22.80 15.52
CA LYS A 502 -15.29 -23.45 16.80
C LYS A 502 -14.47 -22.79 17.90
N THR A 503 -15.10 -22.49 19.02
CA THR A 503 -14.47 -21.90 20.19
C THR A 503 -13.35 -22.76 20.76
N ILE A 504 -12.16 -22.19 20.87
CA ILE A 504 -11.00 -22.74 21.56
C ILE A 504 -10.97 -22.23 23.00
N ARG A 505 -11.21 -20.93 23.21
CA ARG A 505 -11.22 -20.28 24.52
C ARG A 505 -12.01 -18.97 24.45
N SER A 506 -12.73 -18.67 25.51
CA SER A 506 -13.34 -17.35 25.76
C SER A 506 -12.81 -16.77 27.06
N VAL A 507 -12.56 -15.48 27.09
CA VAL A 507 -12.04 -14.74 28.25
C VAL A 507 -12.82 -13.44 28.37
N ASN A 508 -13.36 -13.18 29.57
CA ASN A 508 -14.04 -11.94 29.89
C ASN A 508 -13.02 -10.95 30.49
N ASP A 509 -12.66 -11.08 31.73
CA ASP A 509 -11.79 -10.14 32.42
C ASP A 509 -10.31 -10.59 32.33
N ALA A 510 -9.41 -9.64 32.09
CA ALA A 510 -7.99 -9.84 32.33
C ALA A 510 -7.77 -9.82 33.85
N GLN A 511 -7.13 -10.86 34.40
CA GLN A 511 -6.83 -10.98 35.81
C GLN A 511 -6.47 -9.63 36.46
N SER A 512 -7.35 -9.07 37.24
CA SER A 512 -7.25 -8.10 38.32
C SER A 512 -7.67 -6.64 38.12
N ASP A 513 -7.70 -6.02 36.94
CA ASP A 513 -7.82 -4.54 36.94
C ASP A 513 -8.71 -3.90 35.86
N GLY A 514 -9.85 -4.47 35.46
CA GLY A 514 -10.78 -3.76 34.58
C GLY A 514 -11.70 -4.62 33.72
N PRO A 515 -12.64 -3.99 33.00
CA PRO A 515 -13.64 -4.67 32.17
C PRO A 515 -13.08 -5.22 30.85
N ASP A 516 -11.77 -5.23 30.66
CA ASP A 516 -11.10 -5.58 29.42
C ASP A 516 -10.58 -7.00 29.44
N PHE A 517 -10.73 -7.74 28.31
CA PHE A 517 -10.18 -9.07 28.22
C PHE A 517 -8.66 -9.09 27.94
N GLY A 518 -8.00 -10.15 28.40
CA GLY A 518 -6.60 -10.45 28.07
C GLY A 518 -6.42 -11.92 27.78
N LEU A 519 -5.88 -12.26 26.62
CA LEU A 519 -5.63 -13.62 26.15
C LEU A 519 -4.16 -13.78 25.75
N THR A 520 -3.49 -14.80 26.31
CA THR A 520 -2.19 -15.28 25.82
C THR A 520 -2.30 -16.77 25.54
N ARG A 521 -1.96 -17.20 24.31
CA ARG A 521 -2.06 -18.60 23.90
C ARG A 521 -0.99 -18.97 22.89
N THR A 522 -0.29 -20.10 23.13
CA THR A 522 0.55 -20.75 22.13
C THR A 522 -0.34 -21.55 21.18
N LEU A 523 -0.18 -21.31 19.89
CA LEU A 523 -0.99 -21.88 18.82
C LEU A 523 -0.09 -22.63 17.83
N ALA A 524 -0.58 -23.73 17.32
CA ALA A 524 0.04 -24.43 16.20
C ALA A 524 -0.13 -23.60 14.91
N ALA A 525 0.58 -23.98 13.83
CA ALA A 525 0.36 -23.40 12.53
C ALA A 525 -1.09 -23.52 12.08
N GLY A 526 -1.66 -22.45 11.56
CA GLY A 526 -3.05 -22.46 11.08
C GLY A 526 -3.68 -21.08 11.09
N THR A 527 -4.90 -21.01 10.57
CA THR A 527 -5.75 -19.83 10.67
C THR A 527 -6.61 -19.92 11.92
N TYR A 528 -6.67 -18.83 12.64
CA TYR A 528 -7.49 -18.65 13.84
C TYR A 528 -8.28 -17.34 13.71
N PHE A 529 -9.33 -17.23 14.51
CA PHE A 529 -10.10 -16.01 14.59
C PHE A 529 -10.24 -15.58 16.05
N VAL A 530 -10.36 -14.27 16.23
CA VAL A 530 -10.64 -13.65 17.52
C VAL A 530 -11.89 -12.83 17.36
N ALA A 531 -12.91 -13.18 18.14
CA ALA A 531 -14.15 -12.43 18.22
C ALA A 531 -14.13 -11.56 19.48
N VAL A 532 -14.34 -10.27 19.32
CA VAL A 532 -14.49 -9.28 20.40
C VAL A 532 -15.94 -8.87 20.45
N ALA A 533 -16.57 -8.95 21.59
CA ALA A 533 -17.95 -8.54 21.82
C ALA A 533 -18.07 -7.79 23.16
N HIS A 534 -19.16 -7.09 23.38
CA HIS A 534 -19.49 -6.58 24.71
C HIS A 534 -19.91 -7.74 25.61
N HIS A 535 -19.48 -7.74 26.89
CA HIS A 535 -19.85 -8.76 27.85
C HIS A 535 -21.38 -8.77 28.12
N ASP A 536 -21.99 -7.59 28.22
CA ASP A 536 -23.46 -7.47 28.19
C ASP A 536 -23.97 -7.53 26.74
N PRO A 537 -24.81 -8.48 26.36
CA PRO A 537 -25.35 -8.59 25.01
C PRO A 537 -26.12 -7.33 24.51
N GLN A 538 -26.50 -6.44 25.42
CA GLN A 538 -27.13 -5.16 25.09
C GLN A 538 -26.15 -3.97 25.13
N GLY A 539 -24.89 -4.20 25.50
CA GLY A 539 -23.88 -3.18 25.62
C GLY A 539 -23.29 -2.77 24.27
N THR A 540 -22.81 -1.54 24.22
CA THR A 540 -22.07 -0.94 23.08
C THR A 540 -20.96 -0.06 23.63
N GLY A 541 -19.93 0.23 22.81
CA GLY A 541 -18.89 1.15 23.22
C GLY A 541 -17.59 0.99 22.45
N ALA A 542 -16.73 2.00 22.53
CA ALA A 542 -15.42 2.00 21.90
C ALA A 542 -14.40 1.24 22.77
N TYR A 543 -13.49 0.51 22.12
CA TYR A 543 -12.35 -0.15 22.74
C TYR A 543 -11.09 0.01 21.87
N SER A 544 -9.92 -0.10 22.46
CA SER A 544 -8.69 -0.33 21.72
C SER A 544 -8.23 -1.77 21.92
N MET A 545 -7.82 -2.47 20.86
CA MET A 545 -7.25 -3.82 20.94
C MET A 545 -5.77 -3.76 20.61
N ARG A 546 -4.95 -4.36 21.47
CA ARG A 546 -3.54 -4.61 21.21
C ARG A 546 -3.30 -6.09 20.98
N ALA A 547 -2.61 -6.38 19.89
CA ALA A 547 -2.32 -7.74 19.50
C ALA A 547 -0.82 -7.91 19.21
N SER A 548 -0.22 -8.97 19.72
CA SER A 548 1.13 -9.39 19.34
C SER A 548 1.16 -10.89 19.05
N LEU A 549 1.88 -11.26 17.98
CA LEU A 549 2.16 -12.64 17.65
C LEU A 549 3.67 -12.85 17.71
N SER A 550 4.14 -13.55 18.74
CA SER A 550 5.54 -13.97 18.84
C SER A 550 5.70 -15.28 18.09
N THR A 551 6.36 -15.23 16.94
CA THR A 551 6.61 -16.44 16.15
C THR A 551 8.09 -16.75 16.12
N VAL A 552 8.46 -17.99 16.40
CA VAL A 552 9.77 -18.52 16.06
C VAL A 552 9.64 -19.08 14.64
N THR A 553 9.85 -18.26 13.65
CA THR A 553 9.87 -18.70 12.25
C THR A 553 11.31 -18.71 11.76
N ASP A 554 11.89 -19.91 11.70
CA ASP A 554 13.12 -20.08 10.95
C ASP A 554 12.82 -19.81 9.46
N ASN A 555 13.26 -18.69 8.96
CA ASN A 555 13.32 -18.46 7.52
C ASN A 555 14.65 -19.04 7.02
N TYR A 556 14.57 -20.02 6.13
CA TYR A 556 15.74 -20.76 5.66
C TYR A 556 16.38 -20.15 4.40
N THR A 557 15.92 -19.00 3.95
CA THR A 557 16.52 -18.30 2.79
C THR A 557 17.97 -17.98 3.07
N ASP A 558 18.88 -18.66 2.39
CA ASP A 558 20.32 -18.39 2.44
C ASP A 558 21.09 -19.29 1.46
N LEU A 559 22.41 -19.08 1.43
CA LEU A 559 23.38 -19.98 0.84
C LEU A 559 23.80 -21.02 1.90
N TRP A 560 23.72 -22.31 1.53
CA TRP A 560 24.03 -23.45 2.37
C TRP A 560 25.16 -24.29 1.75
N TRP A 561 26.06 -24.80 2.57
CA TRP A 561 27.20 -25.56 2.13
C TRP A 561 27.66 -26.60 3.15
N ASN A 562 28.59 -27.46 2.76
CA ASN A 562 29.32 -28.33 3.68
C ASN A 562 30.78 -27.81 3.83
N PRO A 563 31.20 -27.28 4.99
CA PRO A 563 32.57 -26.78 5.19
C PRO A 563 33.67 -27.81 4.96
N ALA A 564 33.35 -29.10 5.17
CA ALA A 564 34.30 -30.19 4.91
C ALA A 564 34.43 -30.55 3.42
N GLU A 565 33.57 -30.02 2.57
CA GLU A 565 33.49 -30.33 1.15
C GLU A 565 33.29 -29.03 0.32
N PRO A 566 34.28 -28.12 0.30
CA PRO A 566 34.14 -26.84 -0.40
C PRO A 566 34.01 -27.04 -1.92
N GLY A 567 33.29 -26.11 -2.56
CA GLY A 567 33.13 -26.05 -4.02
C GLY A 567 31.76 -26.50 -4.53
N TRP A 568 30.84 -26.95 -3.68
CA TRP A 568 29.43 -27.19 -3.98
C TRP A 568 28.56 -26.57 -2.91
N GLY A 569 27.27 -26.44 -3.18
CA GLY A 569 26.31 -25.94 -2.21
C GLY A 569 24.89 -25.93 -2.75
N LEU A 570 24.02 -25.30 -1.98
CA LEU A 570 22.66 -25.06 -2.42
C LEU A 570 22.16 -23.68 -1.96
N ASN A 571 21.41 -23.03 -2.81
CA ASN A 571 20.64 -21.86 -2.43
C ASN A 571 19.24 -22.32 -2.05
N ILE A 572 18.77 -21.86 -0.90
CA ILE A 572 17.40 -22.04 -0.44
C ILE A 572 16.73 -20.67 -0.44
N ASN A 573 15.65 -20.55 -1.17
CA ASN A 573 14.73 -19.41 -1.07
C ASN A 573 13.43 -19.92 -0.45
N HIS A 574 13.02 -19.32 0.65
CA HIS A 574 11.87 -19.76 1.42
C HIS A 574 10.75 -18.71 1.29
N GLN A 575 9.62 -19.07 0.72
CA GLN A 575 8.44 -18.21 0.62
C GLN A 575 7.20 -19.00 1.04
N GLY A 576 6.48 -18.50 2.03
CA GLY A 576 5.31 -19.16 2.59
C GLY A 576 5.61 -20.59 3.07
N GLN A 577 4.95 -21.55 2.46
CA GLN A 577 5.06 -22.99 2.77
C GLN A 577 5.99 -23.74 1.80
N THR A 578 6.76 -23.02 1.02
CA THR A 578 7.55 -23.59 -0.08
C THR A 578 9.00 -23.16 -0.01
N LEU A 579 9.93 -24.10 -0.19
CA LEU A 579 11.31 -23.79 -0.50
C LEU A 579 11.52 -23.96 -1.99
N PHE A 580 12.18 -22.99 -2.61
CA PHE A 580 12.80 -23.12 -3.90
C PHE A 580 14.29 -23.42 -3.68
N VAL A 581 14.74 -24.58 -4.12
CA VAL A 581 16.10 -25.06 -3.88
C VAL A 581 16.85 -25.19 -5.19
N THR A 582 18.02 -24.61 -5.27
CA THR A 582 18.94 -24.77 -6.39
C THR A 582 20.23 -25.41 -5.88
N LEU A 583 20.46 -26.66 -6.23
CA LEU A 583 21.68 -27.41 -5.90
C LEU A 583 22.71 -27.22 -7.03
N PHE A 584 23.89 -26.73 -6.69
CA PHE A 584 25.02 -26.59 -7.58
C PHE A 584 26.16 -27.50 -7.14
N THR A 585 26.61 -28.39 -8.06
CA THR A 585 27.58 -29.44 -7.78
C THR A 585 28.25 -29.86 -9.11
N TYR A 586 28.71 -31.09 -9.22
CA TYR A 586 29.40 -31.63 -10.39
C TYR A 586 28.84 -32.99 -10.80
N ASP A 587 28.76 -33.21 -12.09
CA ASP A 587 28.38 -34.51 -12.65
C ASP A 587 29.50 -35.56 -12.50
N ARG A 588 29.27 -36.74 -13.09
CA ARG A 588 30.25 -37.85 -13.00
C ARG A 588 31.57 -37.56 -13.72
N ASP A 589 31.55 -36.61 -14.67
CA ASP A 589 32.71 -36.18 -15.46
C ASP A 589 33.39 -34.94 -14.84
N GLY A 590 32.97 -34.49 -13.68
CA GLY A 590 33.50 -33.32 -12.98
C GLY A 590 33.06 -31.97 -13.56
N ARG A 591 32.09 -31.97 -14.48
CA ARG A 591 31.50 -30.74 -15.06
C ARG A 591 30.48 -30.11 -14.12
N PRO A 592 30.28 -28.79 -14.22
CA PRO A 592 29.24 -28.11 -13.47
C PRO A 592 27.87 -28.75 -13.71
N LEU A 593 27.20 -29.14 -12.66
CA LEU A 593 25.85 -29.66 -12.65
C LEU A 593 25.00 -28.81 -11.70
N TRP A 594 23.90 -28.25 -12.19
CA TRP A 594 22.91 -27.66 -11.31
C TRP A 594 21.56 -28.35 -11.50
N LEU A 595 20.84 -28.42 -10.37
CA LEU A 595 19.57 -29.08 -10.28
C LEU A 595 18.62 -28.16 -9.49
N VAL A 596 17.36 -28.17 -9.86
CA VAL A 596 16.35 -27.32 -9.21
C VAL A 596 15.21 -28.15 -8.64
N ALA A 597 14.74 -27.74 -7.47
CA ALA A 597 13.47 -28.18 -6.89
C ALA A 597 12.67 -26.95 -6.54
N SER A 598 11.71 -26.60 -7.40
CA SER A 598 10.93 -25.36 -7.31
C SER A 598 9.75 -25.45 -6.33
N ALA A 599 9.41 -26.63 -5.84
CA ALA A 599 8.27 -26.89 -4.97
C ALA A 599 8.63 -27.91 -3.88
N VAL A 600 9.54 -27.51 -2.98
CA VAL A 600 9.91 -28.33 -1.82
C VAL A 600 9.00 -27.94 -0.67
N THR A 601 8.20 -28.90 -0.19
CA THR A 601 7.18 -28.67 0.83
C THR A 601 7.49 -29.42 2.12
N ARG A 602 7.02 -28.87 3.22
CA ARG A 602 7.20 -29.49 4.54
C ARG A 602 6.28 -30.68 4.68
N GLN A 603 6.84 -31.82 5.11
CA GLN A 603 6.13 -33.04 5.38
C GLN A 603 5.64 -33.06 6.84
N PRO A 604 4.56 -33.82 7.16
CA PRO A 604 4.01 -33.91 8.52
C PRO A 604 5.03 -34.33 9.59
N THR A 605 6.07 -35.07 9.20
CA THR A 605 7.14 -35.55 10.10
C THR A 605 8.28 -34.52 10.23
N GLY A 606 8.14 -33.30 9.67
CA GLY A 606 9.01 -32.14 9.93
C GLY A 606 10.14 -31.91 8.94
N TYR A 607 10.42 -32.84 8.03
CA TYR A 607 11.38 -32.59 6.94
C TYR A 607 10.71 -31.94 5.72
N TRP A 608 11.55 -31.36 4.85
CA TRP A 608 11.14 -30.77 3.59
C TRP A 608 11.49 -31.70 2.43
N GLN A 609 10.59 -31.87 1.45
CA GLN A 609 10.80 -32.76 0.33
C GLN A 609 10.24 -32.20 -0.97
N GLY A 610 10.98 -32.43 -2.09
CA GLY A 610 10.57 -32.05 -3.42
C GLY A 610 11.21 -32.90 -4.50
N GLN A 611 10.72 -32.77 -5.73
CA GLN A 611 11.30 -33.39 -6.91
C GLN A 611 12.51 -32.60 -7.38
N LEU A 612 13.58 -33.26 -7.75
CA LEU A 612 14.80 -32.68 -8.27
C LEU A 612 14.82 -32.78 -9.80
N LEU A 613 14.99 -31.64 -10.47
CA LEU A 613 14.93 -31.49 -11.90
C LEU A 613 16.31 -31.10 -12.47
N ARG A 614 16.71 -31.74 -13.55
CA ARG A 614 17.82 -31.31 -14.41
C ARG A 614 17.27 -30.45 -15.54
N MET A 615 17.88 -29.29 -15.76
CA MET A 615 17.47 -28.34 -16.78
C MET A 615 18.41 -28.38 -17.99
N THR A 616 17.84 -28.26 -19.16
CA THR A 616 18.54 -27.95 -20.42
C THR A 616 17.82 -26.80 -21.10
N GLY A 617 18.55 -26.00 -21.89
CA GLY A 617 17.97 -24.82 -22.49
C GLY A 617 18.83 -24.18 -23.56
N PRO A 618 18.43 -23.02 -24.08
CA PRO A 618 19.21 -22.28 -25.06
C PRO A 618 20.53 -21.79 -24.46
N ALA A 619 21.55 -21.61 -25.30
CA ALA A 619 22.82 -21.04 -24.89
C ALA A 619 22.61 -19.70 -24.12
N PHE A 620 23.47 -19.42 -23.15
CA PHE A 620 23.38 -18.23 -22.26
C PHE A 620 23.24 -16.90 -23.01
N ASN A 621 23.73 -16.82 -24.24
CA ASN A 621 23.71 -15.66 -25.13
C ASN A 621 22.67 -15.73 -26.25
N ALA A 622 21.76 -16.71 -26.20
CA ALA A 622 20.77 -16.90 -27.26
C ALA A 622 19.82 -15.71 -27.39
N THR A 623 19.56 -15.29 -28.61
CA THR A 623 18.59 -14.25 -28.97
C THR A 623 17.90 -14.64 -30.30
N PRO A 624 16.57 -14.88 -30.31
CA PRO A 624 15.67 -14.87 -29.15
C PRO A 624 15.91 -16.04 -28.17
N TRP A 625 15.45 -15.88 -26.93
CA TRP A 625 15.49 -16.96 -25.94
C TRP A 625 14.55 -18.08 -26.33
N GLY A 626 15.05 -19.32 -26.31
CA GLY A 626 14.29 -20.51 -26.68
C GLY A 626 13.64 -21.20 -25.48
N ALA A 627 12.95 -22.32 -25.77
CA ALA A 627 12.35 -23.16 -24.75
C ALA A 627 13.39 -23.89 -23.90
N THR A 628 13.07 -24.09 -22.62
CA THR A 628 13.86 -24.93 -21.71
C THR A 628 13.17 -26.25 -21.43
N THR A 629 13.93 -27.30 -21.09
CA THR A 629 13.38 -28.61 -20.74
C THR A 629 13.79 -28.98 -19.33
N ALA A 630 12.83 -29.45 -18.54
CA ALA A 630 13.03 -29.95 -17.19
C ALA A 630 12.84 -31.46 -17.15
N THR A 631 13.87 -32.20 -16.72
CA THR A 631 13.83 -33.66 -16.61
C THR A 631 13.94 -34.04 -15.13
N ALA A 632 12.99 -34.80 -14.61
CA ALA A 632 13.06 -35.36 -13.27
C ALA A 632 14.19 -36.38 -13.16
N VAL A 633 15.12 -36.14 -12.23
CA VAL A 633 16.30 -37.00 -12.01
C VAL A 633 16.35 -37.60 -10.60
N GLY A 634 15.47 -37.17 -9.71
CA GLY A 634 15.42 -37.68 -8.35
C GLY A 634 14.60 -36.82 -7.39
N THR A 635 14.98 -36.87 -6.13
CA THR A 635 14.31 -36.11 -5.06
C THR A 635 15.33 -35.42 -4.16
N VAL A 636 14.90 -34.34 -3.53
CA VAL A 636 15.63 -33.67 -2.46
C VAL A 636 14.82 -33.72 -1.17
N ARG A 637 15.50 -33.98 -0.06
CA ARG A 637 14.97 -33.94 1.30
C ARG A 637 15.92 -33.13 2.17
N ILE A 638 15.36 -32.17 2.91
CA ILE A 638 16.11 -31.34 3.83
C ILE A 638 15.48 -31.44 5.22
N THR A 639 16.30 -31.77 6.21
CA THR A 639 15.90 -31.84 7.60
C THR A 639 16.71 -30.81 8.38
N PHE A 640 16.07 -29.69 8.72
CA PHE A 640 16.72 -28.65 9.52
C PHE A 640 16.79 -29.08 10.99
N THR A 641 17.96 -28.99 11.59
CA THR A 641 18.21 -29.26 13.01
C THR A 641 18.29 -27.99 13.83
N SER A 642 18.54 -26.85 13.18
CA SER A 642 18.50 -25.50 13.74
C SER A 642 18.28 -24.49 12.62
N ALA A 643 18.20 -23.20 12.95
CA ALA A 643 18.13 -22.12 11.97
C ALA A 643 19.36 -22.07 11.03
N THR A 644 20.49 -22.68 11.44
CA THR A 644 21.76 -22.61 10.71
C THR A 644 22.34 -23.94 10.27
N LYS A 645 21.71 -25.07 10.65
CA LYS A 645 22.20 -26.43 10.37
C LYS A 645 21.12 -27.33 9.86
N ALA A 646 21.44 -28.18 8.91
CA ALA A 646 20.53 -29.16 8.34
C ALA A 646 21.25 -30.42 7.83
N THR A 647 20.48 -31.47 7.57
CA THR A 647 20.91 -32.63 6.78
C THR A 647 20.24 -32.57 5.42
N LEU A 648 21.05 -32.56 4.37
CA LEU A 648 20.60 -32.64 2.98
C LEU A 648 20.69 -34.11 2.55
N SER A 649 19.59 -34.66 2.07
CA SER A 649 19.57 -35.97 1.40
C SER A 649 18.97 -35.81 0.01
N TYR A 650 19.61 -36.30 -1.01
CA TYR A 650 19.09 -36.22 -2.38
C TYR A 650 19.48 -37.41 -3.19
N SER A 651 18.74 -37.64 -4.26
CA SER A 651 19.04 -38.67 -5.26
C SER A 651 19.15 -38.06 -6.66
N VAL A 652 20.11 -38.52 -7.45
CA VAL A 652 20.29 -38.12 -8.84
C VAL A 652 20.58 -39.37 -9.65
N ASP A 653 19.76 -39.63 -10.66
CA ASP A 653 19.90 -40.80 -11.58
C ASP A 653 20.13 -42.12 -10.82
N GLY A 654 19.35 -42.34 -9.76
CA GLY A 654 19.42 -43.54 -8.92
C GLY A 654 20.52 -43.56 -7.84
N VAL A 655 21.42 -42.57 -7.81
CA VAL A 655 22.48 -42.49 -6.79
C VAL A 655 21.99 -41.57 -5.64
N SER A 656 21.97 -42.08 -4.43
CA SER A 656 21.57 -41.35 -3.24
C SER A 656 22.77 -40.80 -2.46
N VAL A 657 22.64 -39.59 -1.96
CA VAL A 657 23.65 -38.88 -1.18
C VAL A 657 23.02 -38.25 0.05
N ALA A 658 23.73 -38.31 1.19
CA ALA A 658 23.34 -37.59 2.41
C ALA A 658 24.55 -36.83 2.98
N LYS A 659 24.40 -35.55 3.22
CA LYS A 659 25.47 -34.65 3.68
C LYS A 659 24.96 -33.67 4.74
N PRO A 660 25.75 -33.38 5.79
CA PRO A 660 25.48 -32.26 6.67
C PRO A 660 25.73 -30.95 5.91
N ILE A 661 24.89 -29.97 6.16
CA ILE A 661 25.04 -28.61 5.61
C ILE A 661 24.79 -27.57 6.68
N GLU A 662 25.41 -26.41 6.48
CA GLU A 662 25.19 -25.23 7.32
C GLU A 662 25.13 -23.97 6.47
N ARG A 663 24.59 -22.91 7.05
CA ARG A 663 24.57 -21.58 6.37
C ARG A 663 25.99 -21.10 6.15
N GLN A 664 26.28 -20.61 4.96
CA GLN A 664 27.58 -20.02 4.66
C GLN A 664 27.59 -18.56 5.12
N VAL A 665 28.48 -18.24 6.05
CA VAL A 665 28.73 -16.89 6.53
C VAL A 665 30.07 -16.40 5.93
N PHE A 666 30.01 -15.31 5.17
CA PHE A 666 31.18 -14.71 4.54
C PHE A 666 31.33 -13.20 4.89
N SER A 667 30.32 -12.61 5.51
CA SER A 667 30.29 -11.24 6.06
C SER A 667 29.19 -11.16 7.13
N VAL A 668 28.69 -9.99 7.47
CA VAL A 668 27.59 -9.81 8.42
C VAL A 668 26.28 -10.32 7.80
N PRO A 669 25.68 -11.40 8.30
CA PRO A 669 24.51 -11.98 7.69
C PRO A 669 23.27 -11.13 7.96
N PRO A 670 22.34 -11.02 7.00
CA PRO A 670 21.06 -10.34 7.20
C PRO A 670 20.12 -11.18 8.06
N THR A 671 19.10 -10.52 8.60
CA THR A 671 17.94 -11.22 9.15
C THR A 671 16.87 -11.32 8.07
N CYS A 672 16.51 -12.53 7.68
CA CYS A 672 15.43 -12.78 6.72
C CYS A 672 14.11 -13.03 7.45
N ARG A 673 13.06 -12.31 7.07
CA ARG A 673 11.74 -12.36 7.67
C ARG A 673 10.65 -12.51 6.60
N TRP A 674 9.46 -12.85 7.03
CA TRP A 674 8.29 -12.87 6.14
C TRP A 674 7.81 -11.45 5.87
N SER A 675 7.59 -11.12 4.61
CA SER A 675 7.11 -9.79 4.20
C SER A 675 5.96 -9.93 3.21
N ALA A 676 4.87 -9.19 3.45
CA ALA A 676 3.78 -9.02 2.50
C ALA A 676 3.90 -7.69 1.74
N PHE A 677 4.91 -6.88 2.06
CA PHE A 677 5.07 -5.54 1.51
C PHE A 677 5.75 -5.54 0.14
N ASP A 678 5.60 -4.42 -0.55
CA ASP A 678 6.37 -4.14 -1.74
C ASP A 678 7.87 -4.08 -1.40
N ARG A 679 8.63 -5.03 -1.96
CA ARG A 679 10.07 -5.15 -1.75
C ARG A 679 10.88 -4.20 -2.65
N SER A 680 10.22 -3.27 -3.35
CA SER A 680 10.88 -2.30 -4.22
C SER A 680 11.85 -1.35 -3.47
N LEU A 681 11.61 -1.17 -2.18
CA LEU A 681 12.41 -0.31 -1.30
C LEU A 681 13.47 -1.07 -0.49
N THR A 682 13.49 -2.38 -0.55
CA THR A 682 14.46 -3.20 0.17
C THR A 682 15.89 -2.93 -0.31
N THR A 683 16.80 -2.67 0.62
CA THR A 683 18.23 -2.44 0.36
C THR A 683 19.08 -3.72 0.44
N ASN A 684 18.55 -4.79 0.99
CA ASN A 684 19.17 -6.12 0.95
C ASN A 684 18.61 -6.93 -0.21
N PHE A 685 19.50 -7.40 -1.06
CA PHE A 685 19.13 -8.04 -2.34
C PHE A 685 19.16 -9.56 -2.31
N GLN A 686 19.29 -10.16 -1.14
CA GLN A 686 19.26 -11.62 -0.97
C GLN A 686 17.92 -12.19 -1.45
N ASP A 687 17.93 -12.98 -2.52
CA ASP A 687 16.75 -13.63 -3.10
C ASP A 687 17.12 -14.45 -4.35
N LEU A 688 16.09 -15.04 -4.96
CA LEU A 688 16.11 -15.61 -6.32
C LEU A 688 15.69 -14.54 -7.33
N TRP A 689 16.53 -14.34 -8.33
CA TRP A 689 16.36 -13.35 -9.40
C TRP A 689 16.25 -14.03 -10.76
N TRP A 690 15.35 -13.58 -11.61
CA TRP A 690 15.09 -14.16 -12.91
C TRP A 690 14.60 -13.14 -13.94
N ASN A 691 14.62 -13.49 -15.21
CA ASN A 691 13.96 -12.72 -16.26
C ASN A 691 12.65 -13.41 -16.67
N PRO A 692 11.48 -12.81 -16.42
CA PRO A 692 10.18 -13.39 -16.80
C PRO A 692 10.01 -13.64 -18.33
N ALA A 693 10.71 -12.87 -19.16
CA ALA A 693 10.69 -13.04 -20.61
C ALA A 693 11.61 -14.18 -21.11
N GLU A 694 12.47 -14.69 -20.23
CA GLU A 694 13.45 -15.74 -20.55
C GLU A 694 13.45 -16.82 -19.46
N PRO A 695 12.35 -17.59 -19.29
CA PRO A 695 12.26 -18.58 -18.22
C PRO A 695 13.28 -19.70 -18.35
N GLY A 696 13.69 -20.27 -17.19
CA GLY A 696 14.55 -21.43 -17.11
C GLY A 696 16.01 -21.15 -16.79
N TRP A 697 16.44 -19.90 -16.69
CA TRP A 697 17.70 -19.47 -16.09
C TRP A 697 17.42 -18.53 -14.94
N GLY A 698 18.38 -18.31 -14.08
CA GLY A 698 18.25 -17.37 -12.97
C GLY A 698 19.53 -17.20 -12.18
N MET A 699 19.46 -16.35 -11.18
CA MET A 699 20.57 -16.06 -10.28
C MET A 699 20.08 -16.05 -8.85
N ASN A 700 20.76 -16.77 -7.97
CA ASN A 700 20.59 -16.61 -6.53
C ASN A 700 21.63 -15.64 -5.99
N ILE A 701 21.19 -14.72 -5.15
CA ILE A 701 22.05 -13.76 -4.47
C ILE A 701 21.93 -14.01 -2.96
N ALA A 702 23.06 -14.23 -2.29
CA ALA A 702 23.23 -14.05 -0.87
C ALA A 702 23.91 -12.69 -0.63
N HIS A 703 23.33 -11.84 0.21
CA HIS A 703 23.81 -10.48 0.46
C HIS A 703 24.12 -10.31 1.94
N GLN A 704 25.41 -10.28 2.28
CA GLN A 704 25.89 -10.11 3.65
C GLN A 704 26.80 -8.89 3.74
N GLY A 705 26.45 -7.93 4.59
CA GLY A 705 27.11 -6.63 4.66
C GLY A 705 27.14 -5.92 3.30
N ASN A 706 28.32 -5.55 2.82
CA ASN A 706 28.52 -4.90 1.51
C ASN A 706 28.96 -5.89 0.40
N ILE A 707 28.80 -7.19 0.62
CA ILE A 707 29.28 -8.22 -0.30
C ILE A 707 28.10 -9.04 -0.82
N LEU A 708 28.06 -9.25 -2.14
CA LEU A 708 27.20 -10.22 -2.78
C LEU A 708 27.96 -11.52 -3.10
N PHE A 709 27.35 -12.63 -2.75
CA PHE A 709 27.65 -13.91 -3.33
C PHE A 709 26.55 -14.23 -4.32
N ALA A 710 26.87 -14.37 -5.61
CA ALA A 710 25.89 -14.65 -6.64
C ALA A 710 26.21 -15.97 -7.35
N THR A 711 25.21 -16.85 -7.47
CA THR A 711 25.28 -18.07 -8.27
C THR A 711 24.39 -17.90 -9.49
N LEU A 712 25.01 -17.87 -10.68
CA LEU A 712 24.32 -17.78 -11.95
C LEU A 712 24.06 -19.19 -12.50
N PHE A 713 22.83 -19.55 -12.73
CA PHE A 713 22.36 -20.80 -13.30
C PHE A 713 21.90 -20.56 -14.73
N THR A 714 22.62 -21.14 -15.69
CA THR A 714 22.39 -20.93 -17.12
C THR A 714 22.78 -22.17 -17.92
N TYR A 715 23.05 -22.00 -19.20
CA TYR A 715 23.41 -23.11 -20.09
C TYR A 715 24.67 -22.77 -20.90
N ASP A 716 25.44 -23.78 -21.24
CA ASP A 716 26.59 -23.67 -22.15
C ASP A 716 26.11 -23.51 -23.62
N LEU A 717 27.06 -23.40 -24.55
CA LEU A 717 26.75 -23.21 -25.96
C LEU A 717 26.07 -24.45 -26.59
N GLU A 718 26.17 -25.63 -25.95
CA GLU A 718 25.50 -26.84 -26.33
C GLU A 718 24.16 -27.08 -25.62
N GLY A 719 23.73 -26.13 -24.80
CA GLY A 719 22.41 -26.16 -24.11
C GLY A 719 22.38 -27.01 -22.84
N ARG A 720 23.55 -27.43 -22.32
CA ARG A 720 23.67 -28.19 -21.07
C ARG A 720 23.69 -27.20 -19.90
N GLY A 721 23.14 -27.61 -18.78
CA GLY A 721 23.17 -26.79 -17.55
C GLY A 721 24.60 -26.44 -17.14
N ARG A 722 24.85 -25.14 -16.93
CA ARG A 722 26.12 -24.58 -16.46
C ARG A 722 25.83 -23.60 -15.31
N TRP A 723 26.60 -23.68 -14.25
CA TRP A 723 26.56 -22.67 -13.19
C TRP A 723 27.89 -21.98 -13.03
N LEU A 724 27.84 -20.71 -12.66
CA LEU A 724 28.99 -19.86 -12.39
C LEU A 724 28.79 -19.13 -11.08
N VAL A 725 29.87 -18.69 -10.46
CA VAL A 725 29.80 -18.02 -9.17
C VAL A 725 30.58 -16.70 -9.17
N MET A 726 29.99 -15.66 -8.62
CA MET A 726 30.67 -14.47 -8.13
C MET A 726 30.72 -14.61 -6.60
N SER A 727 31.84 -15.09 -6.09
CA SER A 727 32.00 -15.34 -4.65
C SER A 727 32.22 -14.09 -3.82
N ARG A 728 32.58 -12.97 -4.46
CA ARG A 728 32.83 -11.68 -3.85
C ARG A 728 32.46 -10.53 -4.79
N GLY A 729 31.19 -10.18 -4.85
CA GLY A 729 30.72 -8.97 -5.52
C GLY A 729 30.83 -7.79 -4.57
N GLU A 730 31.72 -6.86 -4.83
CA GLU A 730 31.93 -5.68 -4.00
C GLU A 730 31.03 -4.54 -4.42
N ARG A 731 30.48 -3.84 -3.42
CA ARG A 731 29.70 -2.63 -3.65
C ARG A 731 30.63 -1.49 -4.06
N ILE A 732 30.41 -0.95 -5.26
CA ILE A 732 31.21 0.18 -5.79
C ILE A 732 30.41 1.49 -5.84
N ALA A 733 29.10 1.40 -5.82
CA ALA A 733 28.18 2.54 -5.69
C ALA A 733 26.83 2.03 -5.15
N ASP A 734 25.89 2.93 -4.92
CA ASP A 734 24.55 2.57 -4.46
C ASP A 734 23.87 1.64 -5.47
N GLY A 735 23.49 0.46 -4.98
CA GLY A 735 22.89 -0.58 -5.79
C GLY A 735 23.79 -1.19 -6.87
N LEU A 736 25.07 -0.84 -6.94
CA LEU A 736 26.01 -1.32 -7.96
C LEU A 736 27.07 -2.21 -7.34
N TYR A 737 27.14 -3.46 -7.79
CA TYR A 737 28.09 -4.46 -7.35
C TYR A 737 28.84 -5.05 -8.55
N ILE A 738 30.13 -5.31 -8.36
CA ILE A 738 30.99 -5.92 -9.37
C ILE A 738 31.88 -6.98 -8.76
N GLY A 739 32.15 -8.07 -9.48
CA GLY A 739 33.07 -9.12 -9.06
C GLY A 739 33.46 -10.01 -10.22
N GLU A 740 34.45 -10.87 -9.95
CA GLU A 740 34.88 -11.91 -10.89
C GLU A 740 33.81 -12.99 -11.02
N LEU A 741 33.52 -13.38 -12.25
CA LEU A 741 32.67 -14.53 -12.56
C LEU A 741 33.54 -15.76 -12.76
N LEU A 742 33.40 -16.75 -11.91
CA LEU A 742 34.21 -17.94 -11.85
C LEU A 742 33.45 -19.14 -12.42
N ALA A 743 34.09 -19.88 -13.30
CA ALA A 743 33.71 -21.23 -13.66
C ALA A 743 34.39 -22.23 -12.74
N THR A 744 33.74 -23.34 -12.47
CA THR A 744 34.21 -24.35 -11.53
C THR A 744 34.17 -25.72 -12.16
N SER A 745 35.09 -26.59 -11.71
CA SER A 745 35.04 -28.04 -11.96
C SER A 745 35.42 -28.76 -10.66
N GLY A 746 34.92 -29.96 -10.46
CA GLY A 746 35.15 -30.63 -9.18
C GLY A 746 34.86 -32.13 -9.20
N PRO A 747 34.99 -32.78 -8.05
CA PRO A 747 34.73 -34.22 -7.95
C PRO A 747 33.20 -34.49 -8.16
N PRO A 748 32.83 -35.66 -8.63
CA PRO A 748 31.41 -36.04 -8.75
C PRO A 748 30.64 -35.81 -7.47
N PHE A 749 29.34 -35.42 -7.58
CA PHE A 749 28.46 -35.09 -6.45
C PHE A 749 28.41 -36.17 -5.33
N ASN A 750 28.73 -37.40 -5.66
CA ASN A 750 28.76 -38.57 -4.76
C ASN A 750 30.20 -39.00 -4.35
N ALA A 751 31.22 -38.17 -4.66
CA ALA A 751 32.60 -38.51 -4.34
C ALA A 751 32.82 -38.67 -2.82
N SER A 752 33.60 -39.68 -2.46
CA SER A 752 34.06 -39.94 -1.10
C SER A 752 35.42 -40.63 -1.16
N PRO A 753 36.49 -40.03 -0.69
CA PRO A 753 36.55 -38.70 -0.09
C PRO A 753 36.32 -37.56 -1.09
N TRP A 754 35.92 -36.42 -0.61
CA TRP A 754 35.79 -35.21 -1.40
C TRP A 754 37.15 -34.58 -1.64
N THR A 755 37.42 -34.16 -2.88
CA THR A 755 38.60 -33.38 -3.24
C THR A 755 38.20 -31.94 -3.57
N PRO A 756 39.07 -30.94 -3.29
CA PRO A 756 38.73 -29.54 -3.58
C PRO A 756 38.38 -29.31 -5.05
N ALA A 757 37.35 -28.52 -5.29
CA ALA A 757 37.00 -28.03 -6.60
C ALA A 757 38.04 -27.02 -7.13
N THR A 758 38.20 -26.93 -8.44
CA THR A 758 39.04 -25.94 -9.10
C THR A 758 38.18 -24.80 -9.64
N THR A 759 38.72 -23.59 -9.63
CA THR A 759 38.06 -22.39 -10.15
C THR A 759 38.92 -21.73 -11.19
N THR A 760 38.29 -21.21 -12.23
CA THR A 760 38.92 -20.41 -13.28
C THR A 760 38.09 -19.18 -13.54
N GLN A 761 38.75 -18.05 -13.75
CA GLN A 761 38.03 -16.82 -14.09
C GLN A 761 37.44 -16.97 -15.50
N ALA A 762 36.12 -16.89 -15.60
CA ALA A 762 35.38 -17.00 -16.87
C ALA A 762 34.96 -15.63 -17.40
N GLY A 763 34.94 -14.62 -16.53
CA GLY A 763 34.57 -13.26 -16.90
C GLY A 763 34.40 -12.34 -15.69
N THR A 764 33.55 -11.37 -15.84
CA THR A 764 33.11 -10.44 -14.76
C THR A 764 31.59 -10.41 -14.70
N LEU A 765 31.06 -10.14 -13.53
CA LEU A 765 29.63 -9.95 -13.29
C LEU A 765 29.41 -8.60 -12.60
N THR A 766 28.53 -7.80 -13.18
CA THR A 766 28.02 -6.55 -12.61
C THR A 766 26.54 -6.68 -12.38
N VAL A 767 26.07 -6.30 -11.22
CA VAL A 767 24.64 -6.24 -10.87
C VAL A 767 24.31 -4.82 -10.47
N GLN A 768 23.46 -4.17 -11.25
CA GLN A 768 22.93 -2.84 -10.97
C GLN A 768 21.47 -2.95 -10.53
N PHE A 769 21.21 -2.79 -9.26
CA PHE A 769 19.85 -2.71 -8.73
C PHE A 769 19.30 -1.30 -8.98
N THR A 770 18.16 -1.23 -9.63
CA THR A 770 17.41 0.02 -9.85
C THR A 770 16.35 0.24 -8.78
N ARG A 771 15.91 -0.85 -8.16
CA ARG A 771 15.00 -0.92 -7.01
C ARG A 771 15.26 -2.22 -6.24
N GLY A 772 14.69 -2.35 -5.07
CA GLY A 772 14.80 -3.57 -4.26
C GLY A 772 14.28 -4.84 -4.95
N ASN A 773 13.44 -4.72 -5.98
CA ASN A 773 12.85 -5.84 -6.72
C ASN A 773 13.22 -5.88 -8.23
N ALA A 774 14.09 -4.99 -8.70
CA ALA A 774 14.49 -4.92 -10.11
C ALA A 774 15.99 -4.61 -10.25
N ALA A 775 16.66 -5.30 -11.16
CA ALA A 775 18.08 -5.08 -11.46
C ALA A 775 18.39 -5.31 -12.93
N THR A 776 19.55 -4.82 -13.36
CA THR A 776 20.19 -5.19 -14.61
C THR A 776 21.44 -5.97 -14.28
N VAL A 777 21.56 -7.15 -14.88
CA VAL A 777 22.73 -8.02 -14.78
C VAL A 777 23.54 -7.88 -16.06
N THR A 778 24.81 -7.55 -15.93
CA THR A 778 25.75 -7.48 -17.04
C THR A 778 26.93 -8.41 -16.75
N TYR A 779 27.21 -9.35 -17.65
CA TYR A 779 28.35 -10.24 -17.48
C TYR A 779 29.06 -10.52 -18.79
N THR A 780 30.36 -10.77 -18.66
CA THR A 780 31.18 -11.32 -19.76
C THR A 780 31.36 -12.81 -19.52
N LEU A 781 31.18 -13.61 -20.54
CA LEU A 781 31.33 -15.08 -20.50
C LEU A 781 31.73 -15.62 -21.86
N ASP A 782 32.77 -16.41 -21.91
CA ASP A 782 33.27 -17.04 -23.15
C ASP A 782 33.46 -16.04 -24.32
N GLY A 783 33.85 -14.79 -24.01
CA GLY A 783 34.06 -13.71 -24.99
C GLY A 783 32.79 -12.94 -25.35
N PHE A 784 31.62 -13.31 -24.87
CA PHE A 784 30.35 -12.59 -25.09
C PHE A 784 30.03 -11.64 -23.95
N LEU A 785 29.51 -10.46 -24.29
CA LEU A 785 28.89 -9.55 -23.34
C LEU A 785 27.38 -9.79 -23.32
N VAL A 786 26.83 -10.04 -22.14
CA VAL A 786 25.40 -10.29 -21.94
C VAL A 786 24.83 -9.27 -20.97
N VAL A 787 23.71 -8.67 -21.34
CA VAL A 787 22.98 -7.71 -20.51
C VAL A 787 21.53 -8.15 -20.43
N LYS A 788 21.02 -8.38 -19.23
CA LYS A 788 19.66 -8.88 -19.00
C LYS A 788 18.99 -8.16 -17.84
N PRO A 789 17.73 -7.70 -18.00
CA PRO A 789 16.93 -7.26 -16.86
C PRO A 789 16.49 -8.47 -16.04
N VAL A 790 16.46 -8.31 -14.73
CA VAL A 790 15.99 -9.35 -13.81
C VAL A 790 15.12 -8.74 -12.72
N VAL A 791 14.20 -9.54 -12.22
CA VAL A 791 13.33 -9.22 -11.10
C VAL A 791 13.35 -10.34 -10.06
N ARG A 792 12.94 -10.05 -8.83
CA ARG A 792 12.78 -11.10 -7.81
C ARG A 792 11.69 -12.07 -8.23
N GLN A 793 11.93 -13.38 -8.06
CA GLN A 793 10.93 -14.39 -8.32
C GLN A 793 10.02 -14.58 -7.11
N VAL A 794 8.72 -14.39 -7.31
CA VAL A 794 7.69 -14.70 -6.30
C VAL A 794 7.05 -16.04 -6.67
N PHE A 795 7.15 -17.02 -5.77
CA PHE A 795 6.61 -18.38 -5.94
C PHE A 795 5.77 -18.84 -4.74
N GLY A 796 5.70 -18.02 -3.68
CA GLY A 796 4.92 -18.28 -2.47
C GLY A 796 4.59 -17.00 -1.71
N ILE A 797 3.55 -17.04 -0.90
CA ILE A 797 3.11 -15.92 -0.05
C ILE A 797 3.03 -16.43 1.41
N PRO A 798 3.55 -15.67 2.37
CA PRO A 798 4.30 -14.41 2.24
C PRO A 798 5.68 -14.61 1.59
N ALA A 799 6.14 -13.58 0.89
CA ALA A 799 7.49 -13.56 0.35
C ALA A 799 8.53 -13.27 1.46
N THR A 800 9.78 -13.59 1.20
CA THR A 800 10.89 -13.27 2.12
C THR A 800 11.47 -11.90 1.82
N GLU A 801 11.73 -11.14 2.86
CA GLU A 801 12.55 -9.95 2.87
C GLU A 801 13.74 -10.15 3.82
N CYS A 802 14.94 -9.86 3.36
CA CYS A 802 16.13 -9.87 4.22
C CYS A 802 16.53 -8.42 4.49
N VAL A 803 16.87 -8.12 5.73
CA VAL A 803 17.30 -6.79 6.16
C VAL A 803 18.69 -6.88 6.82
N ALA A 804 19.52 -5.89 6.57
CA ALA A 804 20.79 -5.78 7.28
C ALA A 804 20.53 -5.65 8.78
N PRO A 805 21.40 -6.16 9.65
CA PRO A 805 21.33 -5.83 11.07
C PRO A 805 21.34 -4.30 11.23
N ALA A 806 20.53 -3.77 12.16
CA ALA A 806 20.65 -2.37 12.53
C ALA A 806 22.07 -2.14 13.08
N ASP A 807 22.74 -1.12 12.57
CA ASP A 807 23.98 -0.66 13.18
C ASP A 807 23.65 -0.22 14.61
N ASP A 808 24.22 -0.91 15.62
CA ASP A 808 24.08 -0.59 17.05
C ASP A 808 24.69 0.77 17.37
#